data_39427598d178fbeb0fd794880beab7a0
#
_entry.id   39427598d178fbeb0fd794880beab7a0
#
_cell.length_a   1.000
_cell.length_b   1.000
_cell.length_c   1.000
_cell.angle_alpha   90.00
_cell.angle_beta   90.00
_cell.angle_gamma   90.00
#
_symmetry.space_group_name_H-M   'P 1'
#
loop_
_entity.id
_entity.type
_entity.pdbx_description
1 polymer ?
#
loop_
_entity_poly.entity_id
_entity_poly.type
_entity_poly.pdbx_seq_one_letter_code
_entity_poly.pdbx_strand_id
1 'polypeptide(L)'
;MCVFINYSHTRPYMNAQNKALDELCINTIRFLSVDAVQQANSGHPGMPMGAAPMAYVLWTKYMRHSPRNPGWPDRDRFVLSAGHGSMLIYSLLHLCGYDLSLAELKNFRQWKSKTPGHPEYGDTPGIETTTGPLGQGFATGVGMAIAEGHLAAKYNKPGHEIIDHFIYGIVSDGDLMEGISHEAASLAGHLKLGKLIYLYDDNHISIEGKTDLAFTENRLQRFAAYGWHVQQVDDGNDLEAIAKALAAARNENGQPSLIAVRTSIGFGSPNRQDTAKAHGEPLGDEERKLTKENLGWPQEPTFYIPDEALVHFRKSVDSGLELEQSWTRSFRNYLDTFPEDGARFEKQLKGELPPDWDKDIPVFPADAKGKATRVTSGVVLNAIANNVPALMGGSADLAPSNKTLIDNENSFQAGTYEKRNIHFGVREFCMTAILNGMALHGGFIPYGGTFLIFSDYMRPAIRLACLMKQHVIYVLTHDSIGLGEDGPTHQPIEHLASLRAMPNLTVLRPADANETAEAWKFAVKSNKGPTVLALTRQSVPTLDRSNFGPAELLHRGAYVLKDVDSTPDALILASGSEVKLALEAAEILAKDGTSARVISMPSWELFDAQPQDYKNSVLPEHVTARVAIEAGATQGWHKYVGMNGKVIGLDHFGASAPINELFNNFGITAESLVLAVQDLIKR
;
A
#
# COMPACT_ATOMS: atom_id res chain seq x y z
N MET A 1 -2.81 -16.66 -40.17
CA MET A 1 -4.12 -16.05 -40.52
C MET A 1 -4.73 -15.65 -39.20
N CYS A 2 -4.37 -14.44 -38.72
CA CYS A 2 -4.79 -13.93 -37.43
C CYS A 2 -6.26 -13.58 -37.49
N VAL A 3 -7.08 -14.26 -36.70
CA VAL A 3 -8.47 -13.86 -36.48
C VAL A 3 -8.43 -12.76 -35.43
N PHE A 4 -8.31 -11.52 -35.88
CA PHE A 4 -8.69 -10.37 -35.07
C PHE A 4 -10.19 -10.50 -34.79
N ILE A 5 -10.55 -10.84 -33.55
CA ILE A 5 -11.92 -10.66 -33.08
C ILE A 5 -12.11 -9.16 -32.93
N ASN A 6 -12.48 -8.54 -34.01
CA ASN A 6 -12.89 -7.13 -34.06
C ASN A 6 -14.21 -7.00 -33.28
N TYR A 7 -14.12 -6.57 -32.00
CA TYR A 7 -15.29 -6.11 -31.25
C TYR A 7 -15.75 -4.74 -31.76
N SER A 8 -16.03 -4.64 -33.06
CA SER A 8 -16.76 -3.52 -33.63
C SER A 8 -18.27 -3.82 -33.56
N HIS A 9 -18.80 -3.98 -32.35
CA HIS A 9 -20.24 -3.93 -32.13
C HIS A 9 -20.63 -2.60 -31.50
N THR A 10 -20.31 -1.51 -32.17
CA THR A 10 -21.10 -0.29 -32.03
C THR A 10 -22.41 -0.51 -32.76
N ARG A 11 -23.36 -1.22 -32.15
CA ARG A 11 -24.76 -1.07 -32.55
C ARG A 11 -25.16 0.38 -32.29
N PRO A 12 -25.78 1.06 -33.24
CA PRO A 12 -26.26 2.41 -32.98
C PRO A 12 -27.23 2.41 -31.78
N TYR A 13 -27.02 3.34 -30.87
CA TYR A 13 -27.70 3.50 -29.56
C TYR A 13 -29.20 3.84 -29.68
N MET A 14 -29.75 3.91 -30.89
CA MET A 14 -31.08 4.41 -31.12
C MET A 14 -32.16 3.30 -31.17
N ASN A 15 -32.52 2.78 -29.98
CA ASN A 15 -33.84 2.21 -29.77
C ASN A 15 -34.38 2.76 -28.44
N ALA A 16 -35.55 3.38 -28.44
CA ALA A 16 -36.19 3.97 -27.25
C ALA A 16 -36.31 2.94 -26.09
N GLN A 17 -36.39 1.66 -26.40
CA GLN A 17 -36.46 0.57 -25.44
C GLN A 17 -35.13 0.35 -24.70
N ASN A 18 -33.98 0.56 -25.36
CA ASN A 18 -32.68 0.47 -24.72
C ASN A 18 -32.46 1.65 -23.76
N LYS A 19 -32.89 2.85 -24.14
CA LYS A 19 -32.77 4.05 -23.29
C LYS A 19 -33.55 3.92 -21.98
N ALA A 20 -34.78 3.37 -22.04
CA ALA A 20 -35.59 3.13 -20.84
C ALA A 20 -34.94 2.11 -19.90
N LEU A 21 -34.33 1.05 -20.43
CA LEU A 21 -33.59 0.05 -19.63
C LEU A 21 -32.33 0.63 -19.01
N ASP A 22 -31.55 1.43 -19.75
CA ASP A 22 -30.37 2.11 -19.24
C ASP A 22 -30.72 3.02 -18.04
N GLU A 23 -31.78 3.82 -18.17
CA GLU A 23 -32.28 4.70 -17.12
C GLU A 23 -32.74 3.90 -15.88
N LEU A 24 -33.48 2.79 -16.10
CA LEU A 24 -33.92 1.89 -15.04
C LEU A 24 -32.73 1.31 -14.27
N CYS A 25 -31.67 0.87 -14.97
CA CYS A 25 -30.44 0.37 -14.38
C CYS A 25 -29.71 1.44 -13.57
N ILE A 26 -29.57 2.64 -14.11
CA ILE A 26 -28.91 3.76 -13.44
C ILE A 26 -29.66 4.17 -12.17
N ASN A 27 -30.98 4.27 -12.24
CA ASN A 27 -31.82 4.60 -11.09
C ASN A 27 -31.79 3.47 -10.03
N THR A 28 -31.63 2.21 -10.44
CA THR A 28 -31.40 1.10 -9.49
C THR A 28 -30.11 1.34 -8.68
N ILE A 29 -28.99 1.72 -9.30
CA ILE A 29 -27.74 2.06 -8.59
C ILE A 29 -27.98 3.24 -7.64
N ARG A 30 -28.62 4.31 -8.11
CA ARG A 30 -28.93 5.51 -7.32
C ARG A 30 -29.71 5.17 -6.06
N PHE A 31 -30.81 4.44 -6.20
CA PHE A 31 -31.74 4.19 -5.07
C PHE A 31 -31.25 3.08 -4.13
N LEU A 32 -30.49 2.12 -4.58
CA LEU A 32 -29.77 1.23 -3.67
C LEU A 32 -28.81 2.00 -2.78
N SER A 33 -28.11 2.98 -3.35
CA SER A 33 -27.17 3.83 -2.61
C SER A 33 -27.90 4.75 -1.61
N VAL A 34 -28.97 5.41 -2.05
CA VAL A 34 -29.77 6.30 -1.21
C VAL A 34 -30.45 5.52 -0.07
N ASP A 35 -31.10 4.38 -0.37
CA ASP A 35 -31.81 3.59 0.63
C ASP A 35 -30.84 3.03 1.69
N ALA A 36 -29.62 2.58 1.29
CA ALA A 36 -28.62 2.08 2.22
C ALA A 36 -28.07 3.17 3.13
N VAL A 37 -27.74 4.34 2.58
CA VAL A 37 -27.27 5.49 3.38
C VAL A 37 -28.37 5.98 4.32
N GLN A 38 -29.62 6.03 3.86
CA GLN A 38 -30.75 6.43 4.69
C GLN A 38 -31.00 5.43 5.82
N GLN A 39 -30.97 4.12 5.55
CA GLN A 39 -31.15 3.08 6.57
C GLN A 39 -30.05 3.09 7.61
N ALA A 40 -28.80 3.28 7.19
CA ALA A 40 -27.66 3.41 8.10
C ALA A 40 -27.65 4.73 8.87
N ASN A 41 -28.45 5.70 8.48
CA ASN A 41 -28.44 7.09 8.94
C ASN A 41 -27.01 7.68 8.93
N SER A 42 -26.19 7.26 7.98
CA SER A 42 -24.78 7.65 7.85
C SER A 42 -24.27 7.28 6.46
N GLY A 43 -23.52 8.16 5.81
CA GLY A 43 -22.89 7.89 4.52
C GLY A 43 -23.00 9.06 3.54
N HIS A 44 -22.59 8.81 2.29
CA HIS A 44 -22.43 9.80 1.26
C HIS A 44 -23.28 9.41 0.03
N PRO A 45 -24.53 9.88 -0.08
CA PRO A 45 -25.41 9.47 -1.19
C PRO A 45 -25.15 10.25 -2.48
N GLY A 46 -24.64 11.49 -2.36
CA GLY A 46 -24.64 12.44 -3.48
C GLY A 46 -23.73 12.05 -4.64
N MET A 47 -22.50 11.59 -4.35
CA MET A 47 -21.58 11.10 -5.38
C MET A 47 -22.11 9.86 -6.11
N PRO A 48 -22.60 8.80 -5.45
CA PRO A 48 -23.26 7.69 -6.12
C PRO A 48 -24.43 8.10 -7.02
N MET A 49 -25.22 9.10 -6.64
CA MET A 49 -26.34 9.59 -7.44
C MET A 49 -25.89 10.28 -8.73
N GLY A 50 -24.83 11.10 -8.64
CA GLY A 50 -24.27 11.80 -9.80
C GLY A 50 -23.45 10.91 -10.71
N ALA A 51 -22.60 10.04 -10.15
CA ALA A 51 -21.66 9.20 -10.88
C ALA A 51 -22.28 7.88 -11.42
N ALA A 52 -23.51 7.55 -11.04
CA ALA A 52 -24.14 6.31 -11.48
C ALA A 52 -24.12 6.08 -13.00
N PRO A 53 -24.37 7.07 -13.88
CA PRO A 53 -24.32 6.85 -15.34
C PRO A 53 -22.94 6.45 -15.84
N MET A 54 -21.85 7.15 -15.42
CA MET A 54 -20.49 6.82 -15.87
C MET A 54 -20.06 5.45 -15.37
N ALA A 55 -20.40 5.09 -14.12
CA ALA A 55 -20.12 3.78 -13.56
C ALA A 55 -20.92 2.68 -14.29
N TYR A 56 -22.20 2.91 -14.60
CA TYR A 56 -23.03 2.00 -15.38
C TYR A 56 -22.41 1.71 -16.76
N VAL A 57 -22.01 2.75 -17.51
CA VAL A 57 -21.41 2.58 -18.84
C VAL A 57 -20.11 1.79 -18.74
N LEU A 58 -19.24 2.13 -17.77
CA LEU A 58 -17.97 1.44 -17.57
C LEU A 58 -18.21 -0.06 -17.28
N TRP A 59 -19.00 -0.36 -16.27
CA TRP A 59 -19.16 -1.74 -15.75
C TRP A 59 -19.95 -2.65 -16.69
N THR A 60 -20.89 -2.12 -17.49
CA THR A 60 -21.73 -2.93 -18.37
C THR A 60 -21.23 -3.06 -19.82
N LYS A 61 -20.33 -2.16 -20.25
CA LYS A 61 -19.92 -2.10 -21.68
C LYS A 61 -18.42 -2.25 -21.90
N TYR A 62 -17.58 -1.88 -20.93
CA TYR A 62 -16.13 -1.79 -21.15
C TYR A 62 -15.33 -2.73 -20.23
N MET A 63 -15.68 -2.80 -18.96
CA MET A 63 -14.90 -3.51 -17.97
C MET A 63 -14.99 -5.03 -18.13
N ARG A 64 -13.85 -5.68 -18.27
CA ARG A 64 -13.70 -7.14 -18.32
C ARG A 64 -13.53 -7.67 -16.92
N HIS A 65 -14.55 -8.32 -16.36
CA HIS A 65 -14.51 -8.84 -15.00
C HIS A 65 -15.28 -10.17 -14.90
N SER A 66 -14.93 -11.00 -13.92
CA SER A 66 -15.61 -12.27 -13.65
C SER A 66 -16.19 -12.25 -12.23
N PRO A 67 -17.48 -11.98 -12.04
CA PRO A 67 -18.10 -11.96 -10.70
C PRO A 67 -17.94 -13.27 -9.93
N ARG A 68 -17.82 -14.41 -10.64
CA ARG A 68 -17.61 -15.72 -10.03
C ARG A 68 -16.17 -15.98 -9.62
N ASN A 69 -15.22 -15.28 -10.22
CA ASN A 69 -13.81 -15.34 -9.90
C ASN A 69 -13.21 -13.94 -9.83
N PRO A 70 -13.43 -13.19 -8.71
CA PRO A 70 -12.84 -11.87 -8.53
C PRO A 70 -11.30 -11.86 -8.51
N GLY A 71 -10.68 -13.04 -8.43
CA GLY A 71 -9.23 -13.23 -8.47
C GLY A 71 -8.66 -13.55 -9.86
N TRP A 72 -9.46 -13.55 -10.93
CA TRP A 72 -8.97 -13.82 -12.28
C TRP A 72 -7.82 -12.89 -12.66
N PRO A 73 -6.63 -13.43 -13.05
CA PRO A 73 -5.42 -12.61 -13.21
C PRO A 73 -5.54 -11.49 -14.24
N ASP A 74 -6.17 -11.74 -15.40
CA ASP A 74 -6.29 -10.76 -16.50
C ASP A 74 -7.65 -10.01 -16.49
N ARG A 75 -8.30 -9.91 -15.32
CA ARG A 75 -9.46 -9.01 -15.16
C ARG A 75 -9.01 -7.56 -15.18
N ASP A 76 -9.84 -6.68 -15.71
CA ASP A 76 -9.67 -5.24 -15.50
C ASP A 76 -9.77 -4.91 -14.00
N ARG A 77 -9.02 -3.94 -13.52
CA ARG A 77 -9.06 -3.47 -12.14
C ARG A 77 -9.92 -2.21 -12.05
N PHE A 78 -10.73 -2.13 -11.01
CA PHE A 78 -11.53 -0.93 -10.74
C PHE A 78 -11.21 -0.35 -9.35
N VAL A 79 -10.79 0.90 -9.31
CA VAL A 79 -10.49 1.64 -8.08
C VAL A 79 -11.49 2.77 -7.89
N LEU A 80 -12.34 2.70 -6.88
CA LEU A 80 -13.11 3.84 -6.43
C LEU A 80 -12.24 4.67 -5.49
N SER A 81 -11.46 5.62 -6.04
CA SER A 81 -10.58 6.50 -5.25
C SER A 81 -11.40 7.41 -4.35
N ALA A 82 -12.52 7.94 -4.85
CA ALA A 82 -13.55 8.64 -4.08
C ALA A 82 -14.30 7.67 -3.15
N GLY A 83 -13.58 7.04 -2.21
CA GLY A 83 -14.07 5.95 -1.38
C GLY A 83 -15.28 6.29 -0.50
N HIS A 84 -15.53 7.57 -0.26
CA HIS A 84 -16.74 8.02 0.43
C HIS A 84 -18.03 7.63 -0.32
N GLY A 85 -17.98 7.54 -1.67
CA GLY A 85 -19.07 7.05 -2.52
C GLY A 85 -19.22 5.52 -2.52
N SER A 86 -18.82 4.83 -1.48
CA SER A 86 -18.73 3.36 -1.38
C SER A 86 -19.98 2.60 -1.83
N MET A 87 -21.16 3.14 -1.60
CA MET A 87 -22.40 2.51 -2.04
C MET A 87 -22.54 2.41 -3.57
N LEU A 88 -21.82 3.23 -4.34
CA LEU A 88 -21.75 3.09 -5.80
C LEU A 88 -21.16 1.73 -6.17
N ILE A 89 -19.99 1.40 -5.65
CA ILE A 89 -19.32 0.13 -5.97
C ILE A 89 -20.04 -1.05 -5.34
N TYR A 90 -20.58 -0.94 -4.12
CA TYR A 90 -21.33 -2.04 -3.51
C TYR A 90 -22.61 -2.37 -4.27
N SER A 91 -23.34 -1.36 -4.76
CA SER A 91 -24.51 -1.55 -5.61
C SER A 91 -24.12 -2.27 -6.91
N LEU A 92 -23.04 -1.86 -7.57
CA LEU A 92 -22.54 -2.50 -8.79
C LEU A 92 -22.12 -3.96 -8.55
N LEU A 93 -21.35 -4.24 -7.48
CA LEU A 93 -20.93 -5.58 -7.14
C LEU A 93 -22.13 -6.51 -6.89
N HIS A 94 -23.13 -6.04 -6.13
CA HIS A 94 -24.34 -6.78 -5.90
C HIS A 94 -25.10 -7.07 -7.23
N LEU A 95 -25.35 -6.03 -8.01
CA LEU A 95 -26.10 -6.12 -9.26
C LEU A 95 -25.38 -7.01 -10.29
N CYS A 96 -24.08 -6.88 -10.45
CA CYS A 96 -23.28 -7.68 -11.38
C CYS A 96 -23.07 -9.13 -10.95
N GLY A 97 -23.37 -9.50 -9.71
CA GLY A 97 -23.39 -10.92 -9.29
C GLY A 97 -22.18 -11.40 -8.55
N TYR A 98 -21.41 -10.50 -7.95
CA TYR A 98 -20.42 -10.88 -6.96
C TYR A 98 -21.07 -11.46 -5.70
N ASP A 99 -20.29 -12.13 -4.84
CA ASP A 99 -20.77 -12.67 -3.56
C ASP A 99 -21.02 -11.54 -2.54
N LEU A 100 -21.99 -10.71 -2.87
CA LEU A 100 -22.48 -9.61 -2.05
C LEU A 100 -24.00 -9.57 -2.10
N SER A 101 -24.67 -10.03 -1.06
CA SER A 101 -26.13 -10.15 -1.01
C SER A 101 -26.80 -8.79 -0.78
N LEU A 102 -28.11 -8.72 -1.11
CA LEU A 102 -28.94 -7.54 -0.77
C LEU A 102 -29.01 -7.30 0.75
N ALA A 103 -28.92 -8.37 1.54
CA ALA A 103 -28.88 -8.27 3.00
C ALA A 103 -27.63 -7.53 3.47
N GLU A 104 -26.49 -7.73 2.80
CA GLU A 104 -25.27 -6.98 3.11
C GLU A 104 -25.38 -5.50 2.74
N LEU A 105 -26.04 -5.16 1.62
CA LEU A 105 -26.32 -3.76 1.29
C LEU A 105 -27.22 -3.10 2.35
N LYS A 106 -28.21 -3.81 2.85
CA LYS A 106 -29.08 -3.36 3.95
C LYS A 106 -28.30 -3.19 5.27
N ASN A 107 -27.21 -3.94 5.44
CA ASN A 107 -26.31 -3.85 6.59
C ASN A 107 -25.16 -2.87 6.39
N PHE A 108 -25.29 -1.91 5.47
CA PHE A 108 -24.26 -0.89 5.24
C PHE A 108 -23.83 -0.21 6.53
N ARG A 109 -22.49 -0.13 6.76
CA ARG A 109 -21.89 0.45 7.96
C ARG A 109 -22.23 -0.25 9.29
N GLN A 110 -22.73 -1.50 9.25
CA GLN A 110 -22.99 -2.26 10.46
C GLN A 110 -21.78 -3.13 10.86
N TRP A 111 -21.71 -3.50 12.12
CA TRP A 111 -20.62 -4.33 12.65
C TRP A 111 -20.47 -5.65 11.88
N LYS A 112 -19.27 -5.92 11.33
CA LYS A 112 -18.92 -7.09 10.54
C LYS A 112 -19.71 -7.29 9.23
N SER A 113 -20.37 -6.26 8.71
CA SER A 113 -20.95 -6.35 7.37
C SER A 113 -19.88 -6.34 6.29
N LYS A 114 -20.20 -6.94 5.13
CA LYS A 114 -19.33 -6.88 3.93
C LYS A 114 -19.39 -5.51 3.24
N THR A 115 -20.11 -4.53 3.80
CA THR A 115 -20.26 -3.18 3.24
C THR A 115 -19.83 -2.12 4.26
N PRO A 116 -18.53 -2.04 4.58
CA PRO A 116 -18.00 -1.00 5.47
C PRO A 116 -18.21 0.40 4.90
N GLY A 117 -18.00 1.43 5.71
CA GLY A 117 -18.26 2.84 5.34
C GLY A 117 -17.49 3.34 4.14
N HIS A 118 -16.32 2.80 3.90
CA HIS A 118 -15.46 2.99 2.73
C HIS A 118 -15.03 1.62 2.22
N PRO A 119 -14.67 1.45 0.93
CA PRO A 119 -14.21 0.16 0.43
C PRO A 119 -13.00 -0.37 1.20
N GLU A 120 -13.07 -1.60 1.68
CA GLU A 120 -11.98 -2.27 2.40
C GLU A 120 -11.59 -3.56 1.68
N TYR A 121 -10.31 -3.67 1.35
CA TYR A 121 -9.74 -4.84 0.68
C TYR A 121 -9.80 -6.07 1.60
N GLY A 122 -10.34 -7.15 1.07
CA GLY A 122 -10.50 -8.41 1.82
C GLY A 122 -11.86 -8.59 2.47
N ASP A 123 -12.61 -7.51 2.72
CA ASP A 123 -13.95 -7.59 3.33
C ASP A 123 -15.05 -7.83 2.28
N THR A 124 -14.95 -7.15 1.13
CA THR A 124 -15.93 -7.26 0.05
C THR A 124 -15.30 -7.90 -1.20
N PRO A 125 -15.81 -9.03 -1.71
CA PRO A 125 -15.34 -9.60 -2.97
C PRO A 125 -15.46 -8.62 -4.13
N GLY A 126 -14.35 -8.41 -4.87
CA GLY A 126 -14.29 -7.47 -5.98
C GLY A 126 -13.78 -6.07 -5.64
N ILE A 127 -13.49 -5.79 -4.37
CA ILE A 127 -12.76 -4.57 -3.97
C ILE A 127 -11.27 -4.78 -4.16
N GLU A 128 -10.66 -3.96 -5.02
CA GLU A 128 -9.24 -4.08 -5.39
C GLU A 128 -8.29 -3.39 -4.39
N THR A 129 -8.76 -2.39 -3.66
CA THR A 129 -7.98 -1.65 -2.66
C THR A 129 -8.86 -0.98 -1.63
N THR A 130 -8.32 -0.79 -0.42
CA THR A 130 -8.94 0.07 0.60
C THR A 130 -8.77 1.53 0.20
N THR A 131 -9.90 2.26 0.18
CA THR A 131 -9.94 3.70 -0.06
C THR A 131 -10.68 4.42 1.07
N GLY A 132 -10.83 5.74 0.95
CA GLY A 132 -11.40 6.60 2.00
C GLY A 132 -10.50 7.78 2.28
N PRO A 133 -9.19 7.59 2.60
CA PRO A 133 -8.22 8.67 2.52
C PRO A 133 -8.01 9.07 1.05
N LEU A 134 -8.44 10.29 0.70
CA LEU A 134 -8.47 10.79 -0.68
C LEU A 134 -7.08 10.78 -1.34
N GLY A 135 -7.05 10.61 -2.65
CA GLY A 135 -5.84 10.59 -3.47
C GLY A 135 -5.04 9.29 -3.43
N GLN A 136 -5.13 8.48 -2.37
CA GLN A 136 -4.38 7.23 -2.28
C GLN A 136 -4.87 6.18 -3.27
N GLY A 137 -6.18 6.09 -3.53
CA GLY A 137 -6.73 5.22 -4.56
C GLY A 137 -6.21 5.57 -5.95
N PHE A 138 -6.08 6.87 -6.26
CA PHE A 138 -5.46 7.34 -7.50
C PHE A 138 -4.03 6.80 -7.66
N ALA A 139 -3.18 6.98 -6.64
CA ALA A 139 -1.79 6.52 -6.69
C ALA A 139 -1.68 4.97 -6.68
N THR A 140 -2.58 4.28 -5.96
CA THR A 140 -2.65 2.81 -5.97
C THR A 140 -2.95 2.27 -7.37
N GLY A 141 -3.87 2.89 -8.12
CA GLY A 141 -4.14 2.51 -9.50
C GLY A 141 -2.94 2.72 -10.43
N VAL A 142 -2.11 3.75 -10.21
CA VAL A 142 -0.83 3.91 -10.91
C VAL A 142 0.10 2.71 -10.64
N GLY A 143 0.15 2.23 -9.38
CA GLY A 143 0.92 1.04 -9.01
C GLY A 143 0.42 -0.23 -9.71
N MET A 144 -0.90 -0.39 -9.84
CA MET A 144 -1.50 -1.50 -10.59
C MET A 144 -1.14 -1.42 -12.09
N ALA A 145 -1.10 -0.21 -12.67
CA ALA A 145 -0.72 -0.04 -14.08
C ALA A 145 0.78 -0.30 -14.32
N ILE A 146 1.65 0.02 -13.37
CA ILE A 146 3.06 -0.38 -13.40
C ILE A 146 3.18 -1.91 -13.39
N ALA A 147 2.41 -2.56 -12.54
CA ALA A 147 2.41 -4.02 -12.42
C ALA A 147 1.92 -4.70 -13.72
N GLU A 148 0.81 -4.23 -14.30
CA GLU A 148 0.32 -4.70 -15.59
C GLU A 148 1.38 -4.54 -16.67
N GLY A 149 1.94 -3.31 -16.83
CA GLY A 149 2.94 -3.03 -17.85
C GLY A 149 4.18 -3.89 -17.73
N HIS A 150 4.68 -4.15 -16.51
CA HIS A 150 5.82 -5.04 -16.29
C HIS A 150 5.50 -6.48 -16.65
N LEU A 151 4.38 -7.03 -16.19
CA LEU A 151 4.01 -8.41 -16.48
C LEU A 151 3.74 -8.62 -17.98
N ALA A 152 3.05 -7.68 -18.63
CA ALA A 152 2.82 -7.71 -20.06
C ALA A 152 4.12 -7.69 -20.87
N ALA A 153 5.03 -6.75 -20.55
CA ALA A 153 6.32 -6.65 -21.23
C ALA A 153 7.20 -7.89 -21.05
N LYS A 154 7.10 -8.54 -19.89
CA LYS A 154 7.94 -9.70 -19.56
C LYS A 154 7.40 -11.00 -20.12
N TYR A 155 6.09 -11.21 -20.04
CA TYR A 155 5.48 -12.52 -20.31
C TYR A 155 4.71 -12.61 -21.62
N ASN A 156 4.14 -11.51 -22.15
CA ASN A 156 3.46 -11.57 -23.43
C ASN A 156 4.45 -11.91 -24.58
N LYS A 157 3.99 -12.77 -25.48
CA LYS A 157 4.73 -13.14 -26.68
C LYS A 157 3.83 -12.90 -27.89
N PRO A 158 4.37 -12.65 -29.10
CA PRO A 158 3.57 -12.45 -30.30
C PRO A 158 2.54 -13.56 -30.51
N GLY A 159 1.25 -13.22 -30.50
CA GLY A 159 0.14 -14.16 -30.60
C GLY A 159 -0.21 -14.93 -29.34
N HIS A 160 0.40 -14.58 -28.21
CA HIS A 160 0.17 -15.18 -26.90
C HIS A 160 0.17 -14.10 -25.82
N GLU A 161 -0.80 -13.18 -25.90
CA GLU A 161 -1.02 -12.13 -24.93
C GLU A 161 -1.81 -12.72 -23.74
N ILE A 162 -1.14 -12.84 -22.58
CA ILE A 162 -1.73 -13.40 -21.34
C ILE A 162 -2.01 -12.33 -20.29
N ILE A 163 -1.50 -11.11 -20.47
CA ILE A 163 -1.77 -9.92 -19.65
C ILE A 163 -2.13 -8.77 -20.60
N ASP A 164 -3.41 -8.34 -20.53
CA ASP A 164 -3.94 -7.27 -21.39
C ASP A 164 -5.13 -6.55 -20.75
N HIS A 165 -5.07 -6.28 -19.45
CA HIS A 165 -6.15 -5.64 -18.73
C HIS A 165 -5.90 -4.16 -18.50
N PHE A 166 -6.99 -3.42 -18.32
CA PHE A 166 -6.97 -2.01 -17.98
C PHE A 166 -7.13 -1.80 -16.48
N ILE A 167 -6.63 -0.66 -16.02
CA ILE A 167 -6.88 -0.14 -14.69
C ILE A 167 -7.81 1.06 -14.82
N TYR A 168 -9.03 0.93 -14.29
CA TYR A 168 -10.03 1.98 -14.25
C TYR A 168 -10.17 2.53 -12.85
N GLY A 169 -10.55 3.79 -12.75
CA GLY A 169 -10.96 4.35 -11.47
C GLY A 169 -11.92 5.52 -11.61
N ILE A 170 -12.60 5.82 -10.51
CA ILE A 170 -13.37 7.07 -10.37
C ILE A 170 -12.71 7.91 -9.29
N VAL A 171 -12.40 9.14 -9.62
CA VAL A 171 -11.79 10.15 -8.75
C VAL A 171 -12.73 11.35 -8.60
N SER A 172 -12.61 12.10 -7.51
CA SER A 172 -13.39 13.29 -7.22
C SER A 172 -12.54 14.54 -7.16
N ASP A 173 -13.17 15.72 -7.00
CA ASP A 173 -12.48 16.98 -6.76
C ASP A 173 -11.49 16.87 -5.60
N GLY A 174 -11.91 16.27 -4.48
CA GLY A 174 -11.05 16.08 -3.31
C GLY A 174 -9.84 15.18 -3.57
N ASP A 175 -9.99 14.11 -4.35
CA ASP A 175 -8.84 13.29 -4.77
C ASP A 175 -7.82 14.13 -5.55
N LEU A 176 -8.29 15.01 -6.44
CA LEU A 176 -7.41 15.83 -7.30
C LEU A 176 -6.85 17.07 -6.60
N MET A 177 -7.35 17.43 -5.41
CA MET A 177 -6.74 18.43 -4.53
C MET A 177 -5.53 17.87 -3.77
N GLU A 178 -5.54 16.56 -3.44
CA GLU A 178 -4.50 15.92 -2.66
C GLU A 178 -3.13 15.95 -3.35
N GLY A 179 -2.08 16.27 -2.59
CA GLY A 179 -0.70 16.34 -3.11
C GLY A 179 -0.22 15.04 -3.76
N ILE A 180 -0.61 13.90 -3.19
CA ILE A 180 -0.25 12.58 -3.73
C ILE A 180 -0.77 12.36 -5.15
N SER A 181 -1.93 12.94 -5.51
CA SER A 181 -2.48 12.83 -6.87
C SER A 181 -1.63 13.59 -7.89
N HIS A 182 -1.03 14.72 -7.50
CA HIS A 182 -0.08 15.45 -8.33
C HIS A 182 1.20 14.64 -8.56
N GLU A 183 1.74 14.03 -7.49
CA GLU A 183 2.91 13.18 -7.56
C GLU A 183 2.67 11.98 -8.49
N ALA A 184 1.55 11.29 -8.29
CA ALA A 184 1.18 10.09 -9.04
C ALA A 184 0.84 10.40 -10.51
N ALA A 185 0.11 11.48 -10.78
CA ALA A 185 -0.21 11.90 -12.14
C ALA A 185 1.05 12.26 -12.94
N SER A 186 1.97 12.99 -12.32
CA SER A 186 3.25 13.35 -12.95
C SER A 186 4.08 12.09 -13.29
N LEU A 187 4.15 11.12 -12.39
CA LEU A 187 4.90 9.87 -12.64
C LEU A 187 4.21 8.99 -13.69
N ALA A 188 2.88 8.85 -13.64
CA ALA A 188 2.14 8.05 -14.61
C ALA A 188 2.27 8.58 -16.04
N GLY A 189 2.20 9.91 -16.22
CA GLY A 189 2.43 10.55 -17.52
C GLY A 189 3.87 10.37 -18.01
N HIS A 190 4.86 10.52 -17.13
CA HIS A 190 6.27 10.26 -17.45
C HIS A 190 6.48 8.81 -17.92
N LEU A 191 5.89 7.86 -17.24
CA LEU A 191 5.99 6.43 -17.57
C LEU A 191 5.07 6.02 -18.73
N LYS A 192 4.19 6.90 -19.23
CA LYS A 192 3.27 6.65 -20.36
C LYS A 192 2.39 5.41 -20.15
N LEU A 193 1.75 5.30 -18.98
CA LEU A 193 0.94 4.14 -18.63
C LEU A 193 -0.42 4.12 -19.33
N GLY A 194 -0.46 3.74 -20.59
CA GLY A 194 -1.64 3.82 -21.48
C GLY A 194 -2.83 2.94 -21.05
N LYS A 195 -2.64 1.95 -20.19
CA LYS A 195 -3.71 1.11 -19.65
C LYS A 195 -4.43 1.71 -18.44
N LEU A 196 -4.02 2.91 -17.98
CA LEU A 196 -4.61 3.62 -16.85
C LEU A 196 -5.64 4.64 -17.32
N ILE A 197 -6.91 4.48 -16.92
CA ILE A 197 -8.02 5.32 -17.31
C ILE A 197 -8.82 5.76 -16.08
N TYR A 198 -8.83 7.05 -15.79
CA TYR A 198 -9.64 7.64 -14.72
C TYR A 198 -10.83 8.43 -15.26
N LEU A 199 -11.99 8.18 -14.68
CA LEU A 199 -13.19 9.02 -14.80
C LEU A 199 -13.17 10.01 -13.62
N TYR A 200 -13.21 11.29 -13.91
CA TYR A 200 -13.25 12.35 -12.91
C TYR A 200 -14.70 12.83 -12.73
N ASP A 201 -15.24 12.61 -11.54
CA ASP A 201 -16.54 13.14 -11.10
C ASP A 201 -16.42 14.65 -10.84
N ASP A 202 -16.54 15.43 -11.90
CA ASP A 202 -16.41 16.89 -11.92
C ASP A 202 -17.74 17.56 -11.50
N ASN A 203 -18.08 17.44 -10.21
CA ASN A 203 -19.36 17.95 -9.69
C ASN A 203 -19.27 19.33 -9.04
N HIS A 204 -18.08 19.88 -8.84
CA HIS A 204 -17.79 21.18 -8.25
C HIS A 204 -18.28 21.38 -6.80
N ILE A 205 -18.52 20.31 -6.06
CA ILE A 205 -18.97 20.39 -4.66
C ILE A 205 -18.07 19.51 -3.78
N SER A 206 -17.66 20.06 -2.67
CA SER A 206 -17.01 19.34 -1.57
C SER A 206 -17.88 19.39 -0.32
N ILE A 207 -17.40 18.80 0.78
CA ILE A 207 -18.12 18.78 2.05
C ILE A 207 -18.32 20.20 2.63
N GLU A 208 -17.38 21.11 2.34
CA GLU A 208 -17.40 22.49 2.86
C GLU A 208 -18.25 23.43 1.99
N GLY A 209 -18.44 23.10 0.71
CA GLY A 209 -19.19 23.94 -0.21
C GLY A 209 -18.78 23.76 -1.67
N LYS A 210 -18.86 24.83 -2.43
CA LYS A 210 -18.39 24.85 -3.81
C LYS A 210 -16.87 24.77 -3.87
N THR A 211 -16.35 24.01 -4.83
CA THR A 211 -14.89 23.89 -5.03
C THR A 211 -14.20 25.22 -5.31
N ASP A 212 -14.90 26.21 -5.86
CA ASP A 212 -14.37 27.57 -6.12
C ASP A 212 -13.79 28.26 -4.87
N LEU A 213 -14.12 27.76 -3.68
CA LEU A 213 -13.54 28.26 -2.42
C LEU A 213 -12.04 27.94 -2.30
N ALA A 214 -11.56 26.84 -2.91
CA ALA A 214 -10.19 26.36 -2.73
C ALA A 214 -9.58 25.68 -3.97
N PHE A 215 -10.34 25.48 -5.07
CA PHE A 215 -9.91 24.64 -6.19
C PHE A 215 -10.42 25.20 -7.52
N THR A 216 -9.72 26.22 -8.06
CA THR A 216 -10.12 26.99 -9.23
C THR A 216 -9.26 26.77 -10.47
N GLU A 217 -8.17 26.00 -10.36
CA GLU A 217 -7.31 25.72 -11.50
C GLU A 217 -7.99 24.85 -12.58
N ASN A 218 -7.50 24.96 -13.82
CA ASN A 218 -7.93 24.10 -14.90
C ASN A 218 -7.28 22.71 -14.78
N ARG A 219 -8.03 21.74 -14.24
CA ARG A 219 -7.56 20.37 -14.00
C ARG A 219 -7.15 19.67 -15.27
N LEU A 220 -7.91 19.81 -16.36
CA LEU A 220 -7.58 19.20 -17.65
C LEU A 220 -6.24 19.72 -18.21
N GLN A 221 -6.01 21.03 -18.15
CA GLN A 221 -4.72 21.60 -18.57
C GLN A 221 -3.57 21.11 -17.70
N ARG A 222 -3.80 20.99 -16.39
CA ARG A 222 -2.82 20.44 -15.46
C ARG A 222 -2.44 19.00 -15.83
N PHE A 223 -3.42 18.12 -16.07
CA PHE A 223 -3.19 16.75 -16.47
C PHE A 223 -2.55 16.64 -17.87
N ALA A 224 -2.96 17.48 -18.82
CA ALA A 224 -2.30 17.58 -20.13
C ALA A 224 -0.82 17.94 -19.98
N ALA A 225 -0.47 18.86 -19.06
CA ALA A 225 0.92 19.22 -18.76
C ALA A 225 1.71 18.08 -18.12
N TYR A 226 1.06 17.15 -17.41
CA TYR A 226 1.68 15.91 -16.95
C TYR A 226 1.86 14.86 -18.04
N GLY A 227 1.36 15.09 -19.26
CA GLY A 227 1.45 14.13 -20.36
C GLY A 227 0.31 13.13 -20.41
N TRP A 228 -0.86 13.48 -19.87
CA TRP A 228 -2.07 12.67 -19.95
C TRP A 228 -2.91 13.00 -21.19
N HIS A 229 -3.55 12.01 -21.75
CA HIS A 229 -4.66 12.16 -22.67
C HIS A 229 -5.89 12.60 -21.88
N VAL A 230 -6.41 13.80 -22.19
CA VAL A 230 -7.50 14.41 -21.44
C VAL A 230 -8.74 14.59 -22.32
N GLN A 231 -9.91 14.30 -21.76
CA GLN A 231 -11.19 14.42 -22.41
C GLN A 231 -12.20 15.06 -21.45
N GLN A 232 -13.25 15.68 -22.02
CA GLN A 232 -14.36 16.26 -21.27
C GLN A 232 -15.69 15.75 -21.81
N VAL A 233 -16.59 15.40 -20.89
CA VAL A 233 -17.99 15.08 -21.14
C VAL A 233 -18.83 16.12 -20.40
N ASP A 234 -19.55 16.95 -21.11
CA ASP A 234 -20.26 18.14 -20.57
C ASP A 234 -21.56 17.78 -19.84
N ASP A 235 -22.14 16.59 -20.09
CA ASP A 235 -23.31 16.07 -19.40
C ASP A 235 -23.06 14.64 -18.95
N GLY A 236 -22.96 14.45 -17.64
CA GLY A 236 -22.75 13.14 -17.02
C GLY A 236 -23.93 12.16 -17.21
N ASN A 237 -25.07 12.58 -17.77
CA ASN A 237 -26.16 11.70 -18.15
C ASN A 237 -26.15 11.34 -19.65
N ASP A 238 -25.24 11.92 -20.45
CA ASP A 238 -25.06 11.51 -21.85
C ASP A 238 -24.19 10.25 -21.94
N LEU A 239 -24.88 9.09 -21.94
CA LEU A 239 -24.25 7.77 -21.99
C LEU A 239 -23.44 7.52 -23.27
N GLU A 240 -23.84 8.16 -24.40
CA GLU A 240 -23.12 8.04 -25.68
C GLU A 240 -21.80 8.80 -25.64
N ALA A 241 -21.81 10.02 -25.09
CA ALA A 241 -20.60 10.81 -24.89
C ALA A 241 -19.61 10.12 -23.96
N ILE A 242 -20.08 9.57 -22.83
CA ILE A 242 -19.28 8.78 -21.90
C ILE A 242 -18.68 7.55 -22.61
N ALA A 243 -19.50 6.79 -23.33
CA ALA A 243 -19.05 5.60 -24.06
C ALA A 243 -17.99 5.96 -25.13
N LYS A 244 -18.19 7.05 -25.86
CA LYS A 244 -17.24 7.55 -26.86
C LYS A 244 -15.90 7.93 -26.20
N ALA A 245 -15.94 8.62 -25.06
CA ALA A 245 -14.73 9.01 -24.34
C ALA A 245 -13.96 7.78 -23.81
N LEU A 246 -14.66 6.78 -23.25
CA LEU A 246 -14.05 5.52 -22.83
C LEU A 246 -13.43 4.75 -24.00
N ALA A 247 -14.12 4.70 -25.17
CA ALA A 247 -13.57 4.07 -26.35
C ALA A 247 -12.29 4.78 -26.85
N ALA A 248 -12.27 6.10 -26.84
CA ALA A 248 -11.08 6.88 -27.21
C ALA A 248 -9.93 6.64 -26.22
N ALA A 249 -10.20 6.61 -24.90
CA ALA A 249 -9.20 6.33 -23.88
C ALA A 249 -8.61 4.91 -24.01
N ARG A 250 -9.41 3.90 -24.33
CA ARG A 250 -8.93 2.52 -24.56
C ARG A 250 -8.06 2.37 -25.80
N ASN A 251 -8.22 3.25 -26.78
CA ASN A 251 -7.41 3.26 -27.99
C ASN A 251 -6.11 4.08 -27.84
N GLU A 252 -5.97 4.82 -26.75
CA GLU A 252 -4.76 5.57 -26.41
C GLU A 252 -3.78 4.69 -25.65
N ASN A 253 -2.69 4.28 -26.33
CA ASN A 253 -1.71 3.35 -25.76
C ASN A 253 -0.44 4.04 -25.23
N GLY A 254 -0.26 5.33 -25.54
CA GLY A 254 0.97 6.07 -25.23
C GLY A 254 0.86 7.01 -24.03
N GLN A 255 -0.33 7.16 -23.45
CA GLN A 255 -0.58 8.09 -22.35
C GLN A 255 -1.68 7.55 -21.43
N PRO A 256 -1.60 7.77 -20.12
CA PRO A 256 -2.74 7.54 -19.24
C PRO A 256 -3.88 8.53 -19.59
N SER A 257 -5.13 8.14 -19.34
CA SER A 257 -6.29 8.95 -19.72
C SER A 257 -7.06 9.47 -18.50
N LEU A 258 -7.44 10.76 -18.55
CA LEU A 258 -8.39 11.37 -17.63
C LEU A 258 -9.62 11.86 -18.43
N ILE A 259 -10.80 11.38 -18.05
CA ILE A 259 -12.07 11.79 -18.63
C ILE A 259 -12.82 12.59 -17.57
N ALA A 260 -12.86 13.91 -17.68
CA ALA A 260 -13.68 14.74 -16.81
C ALA A 260 -15.14 14.63 -17.24
N VAL A 261 -15.98 14.15 -16.34
CA VAL A 261 -17.41 14.00 -16.57
C VAL A 261 -18.16 14.98 -15.69
N ARG A 262 -18.81 15.94 -16.30
CA ARG A 262 -19.60 16.93 -15.59
C ARG A 262 -20.84 16.28 -14.99
N THR A 263 -20.89 16.16 -13.69
CA THR A 263 -21.98 15.53 -12.96
C THR A 263 -22.71 16.53 -12.05
N SER A 264 -23.85 16.11 -11.52
CA SER A 264 -24.57 16.82 -10.47
C SER A 264 -24.62 15.94 -9.22
N ILE A 265 -23.94 16.38 -8.16
CA ILE A 265 -24.00 15.68 -6.88
C ILE A 265 -25.44 15.64 -6.35
N GLY A 266 -25.90 14.49 -5.85
CA GLY A 266 -27.28 14.34 -5.40
C GLY A 266 -28.32 14.47 -6.52
N PHE A 267 -27.97 14.03 -7.75
CA PHE A 267 -28.82 14.12 -8.93
C PHE A 267 -30.23 13.64 -8.67
N GLY A 268 -31.20 14.47 -9.06
CA GLY A 268 -32.64 14.18 -8.93
C GLY A 268 -33.25 14.57 -7.59
N SER A 269 -32.44 15.01 -6.61
CA SER A 269 -32.94 15.51 -5.34
C SER A 269 -33.40 16.98 -5.47
N PRO A 270 -34.70 17.29 -5.32
CA PRO A 270 -35.21 18.63 -5.63
C PRO A 270 -34.60 19.75 -4.78
N ASN A 271 -34.24 19.47 -3.53
CA ASN A 271 -33.76 20.50 -2.59
C ASN A 271 -32.27 20.34 -2.23
N ARG A 272 -31.61 19.22 -2.61
CA ARG A 272 -30.22 18.97 -2.23
C ARG A 272 -29.25 18.81 -3.40
N GLN A 273 -29.74 18.62 -4.62
CA GLN A 273 -28.89 18.54 -5.80
C GLN A 273 -27.96 19.77 -5.88
N ASP A 274 -26.71 19.54 -6.26
CA ASP A 274 -25.64 20.56 -6.40
C ASP A 274 -25.39 21.40 -5.13
N THR A 275 -25.63 20.79 -3.96
CA THR A 275 -25.33 21.41 -2.66
C THR A 275 -24.43 20.53 -1.81
N ALA A 276 -23.67 21.13 -0.89
CA ALA A 276 -22.84 20.42 0.09
C ALA A 276 -23.66 19.44 0.98
N LYS A 277 -24.96 19.74 1.19
CA LYS A 277 -25.86 18.86 1.97
C LYS A 277 -26.11 17.50 1.31
N ALA A 278 -25.89 17.35 0.01
CA ALA A 278 -25.95 16.06 -0.65
C ALA A 278 -24.66 15.25 -0.48
N HIS A 279 -23.56 15.89 -0.07
CA HIS A 279 -22.23 15.25 -0.07
C HIS A 279 -22.12 14.15 1.00
N GLY A 280 -22.26 14.46 2.27
CA GLY A 280 -21.87 13.59 3.38
C GLY A 280 -22.96 13.25 4.38
N GLU A 281 -24.23 13.52 4.07
CA GLU A 281 -25.37 13.28 4.94
C GLU A 281 -26.46 12.46 4.22
N PRO A 282 -27.24 11.64 4.95
CA PRO A 282 -28.48 11.05 4.43
C PRO A 282 -29.40 12.13 3.88
N LEU A 283 -30.14 11.87 2.81
CA LEU A 283 -31.08 12.84 2.26
C LEU A 283 -32.21 13.20 3.24
N GLY A 284 -32.51 12.33 4.18
CA GLY A 284 -33.69 12.42 5.04
C GLY A 284 -34.92 11.82 4.33
N ASP A 285 -35.90 11.37 5.13
CA ASP A 285 -37.03 10.61 4.60
C ASP A 285 -37.90 11.41 3.62
N GLU A 286 -38.14 12.69 3.91
CA GLU A 286 -38.93 13.54 3.03
C GLU A 286 -38.22 13.82 1.70
N GLU A 287 -36.92 14.16 1.74
CA GLU A 287 -36.16 14.42 0.53
C GLU A 287 -35.97 13.15 -0.30
N ARG A 288 -35.79 11.99 0.36
CA ARG A 288 -35.75 10.69 -0.32
C ARG A 288 -37.05 10.41 -1.07
N LYS A 289 -38.22 10.68 -0.47
CA LYS A 289 -39.53 10.54 -1.13
C LYS A 289 -39.64 11.47 -2.35
N LEU A 290 -39.31 12.75 -2.18
CA LEU A 290 -39.33 13.72 -3.27
C LEU A 290 -38.39 13.32 -4.40
N THR A 291 -37.21 12.78 -4.08
CA THR A 291 -36.23 12.29 -5.06
C THR A 291 -36.78 11.08 -5.85
N LYS A 292 -37.41 10.12 -5.16
CA LYS A 292 -38.07 8.96 -5.81
C LYS A 292 -39.21 9.43 -6.73
N GLU A 293 -40.03 10.35 -6.29
CA GLU A 293 -41.11 10.93 -7.08
C GLU A 293 -40.56 11.66 -8.34
N ASN A 294 -39.55 12.50 -8.15
CA ASN A 294 -38.95 13.27 -9.25
C ASN A 294 -38.33 12.38 -10.34
N LEU A 295 -37.75 11.24 -9.94
CA LEU A 295 -37.14 10.25 -10.85
C LEU A 295 -38.09 9.12 -11.26
N GLY A 296 -39.40 9.21 -10.92
CA GLY A 296 -40.40 8.20 -11.29
C GLY A 296 -40.16 6.82 -10.65
N TRP A 297 -39.54 6.79 -9.45
CA TRP A 297 -39.18 5.55 -8.75
C TRP A 297 -40.21 5.16 -7.69
N PRO A 298 -40.51 3.87 -7.51
CA PRO A 298 -41.46 3.41 -6.48
C PRO A 298 -41.03 3.87 -5.06
N GLN A 299 -42.01 4.34 -4.30
CA GLN A 299 -41.75 4.72 -2.89
C GLN A 299 -41.43 3.46 -2.04
N GLU A 300 -42.11 2.38 -2.28
CA GLU A 300 -41.97 1.08 -1.61
C GLU A 300 -41.93 -0.07 -2.63
N PRO A 301 -41.27 -1.19 -2.33
CA PRO A 301 -40.43 -1.38 -1.14
C PRO A 301 -39.09 -0.59 -1.24
N THR A 302 -38.48 -0.28 -0.10
CA THR A 302 -37.08 0.17 -0.08
C THR A 302 -36.18 -0.94 -0.62
N PHE A 303 -35.02 -0.55 -1.18
CA PHE A 303 -34.09 -1.48 -1.87
C PHE A 303 -34.77 -2.23 -3.03
N TYR A 304 -35.67 -1.58 -3.71
CA TYR A 304 -36.31 -2.13 -4.89
C TYR A 304 -35.34 -2.31 -6.04
N ILE A 305 -35.34 -3.52 -6.62
CA ILE A 305 -34.52 -3.86 -7.79
C ILE A 305 -35.51 -4.41 -8.84
N PRO A 306 -35.74 -3.69 -9.97
CA PRO A 306 -36.51 -4.21 -11.07
C PRO A 306 -35.91 -5.47 -11.68
N ASP A 307 -36.69 -6.46 -12.03
CA ASP A 307 -36.21 -7.72 -12.60
C ASP A 307 -35.44 -7.49 -13.90
N GLU A 308 -35.86 -6.56 -14.75
CA GLU A 308 -35.21 -6.22 -16.02
C GLU A 308 -33.82 -5.65 -15.78
N ALA A 309 -33.65 -4.78 -14.78
CA ALA A 309 -32.37 -4.23 -14.41
C ALA A 309 -31.43 -5.33 -13.86
N LEU A 310 -31.95 -6.19 -12.97
CA LEU A 310 -31.16 -7.29 -12.42
C LEU A 310 -30.70 -8.26 -13.50
N VAL A 311 -31.59 -8.66 -14.41
CA VAL A 311 -31.28 -9.54 -15.56
C VAL A 311 -30.22 -8.88 -16.45
N HIS A 312 -30.30 -7.55 -16.66
CA HIS A 312 -29.34 -6.82 -17.47
C HIS A 312 -27.94 -6.86 -16.85
N PHE A 313 -27.79 -6.53 -15.56
CA PHE A 313 -26.50 -6.56 -14.87
C PHE A 313 -25.95 -7.97 -14.75
N ARG A 314 -26.79 -8.99 -14.52
CA ARG A 314 -26.37 -10.39 -14.37
C ARG A 314 -25.78 -11.01 -15.63
N LYS A 315 -25.93 -10.39 -16.80
CA LYS A 315 -25.20 -10.79 -18.02
C LYS A 315 -23.69 -10.81 -17.82
N SER A 316 -23.15 -9.99 -16.89
CA SER A 316 -21.75 -9.99 -16.52
C SER A 316 -21.26 -11.33 -15.94
N VAL A 317 -22.16 -12.12 -15.35
CA VAL A 317 -21.82 -13.45 -14.81
C VAL A 317 -21.42 -14.40 -15.94
N ASP A 318 -22.26 -14.48 -16.99
CA ASP A 318 -22.02 -15.38 -18.13
C ASP A 318 -20.88 -14.86 -19.00
N SER A 319 -20.88 -13.56 -19.35
CA SER A 319 -19.80 -12.95 -20.14
C SER A 319 -18.45 -13.00 -19.42
N GLY A 320 -18.42 -12.79 -18.10
CA GLY A 320 -17.20 -12.92 -17.29
C GLY A 320 -16.67 -14.36 -17.29
N LEU A 321 -17.53 -15.34 -17.17
CA LEU A 321 -17.15 -16.76 -17.26
C LEU A 321 -16.58 -17.11 -18.65
N GLU A 322 -17.19 -16.61 -19.73
CA GLU A 322 -16.69 -16.81 -21.09
C GLU A 322 -15.30 -16.17 -21.30
N LEU A 323 -15.09 -14.94 -20.80
CA LEU A 323 -13.80 -14.25 -20.85
C LEU A 323 -12.73 -15.04 -20.11
N GLU A 324 -13.01 -15.46 -18.89
CA GLU A 324 -12.09 -16.25 -18.06
C GLU A 324 -11.76 -17.61 -18.71
N GLN A 325 -12.75 -18.32 -19.24
CA GLN A 325 -12.54 -19.57 -19.96
C GLN A 325 -11.69 -19.37 -21.23
N SER A 326 -11.94 -18.29 -21.97
CA SER A 326 -11.12 -17.93 -23.13
C SER A 326 -9.68 -17.66 -22.75
N TRP A 327 -9.46 -16.85 -21.71
CA TRP A 327 -8.12 -16.60 -21.17
C TRP A 327 -7.45 -17.89 -20.69
N THR A 328 -8.17 -18.76 -19.99
CA THR A 328 -7.64 -20.05 -19.52
C THR A 328 -7.18 -20.94 -20.67
N ARG A 329 -7.92 -20.96 -21.79
CA ARG A 329 -7.49 -21.70 -22.99
C ARG A 329 -6.22 -21.09 -23.61
N SER A 330 -6.16 -19.77 -23.73
CA SER A 330 -4.99 -19.05 -24.22
C SER A 330 -3.77 -19.28 -23.33
N PHE A 331 -3.97 -19.26 -22.01
CA PHE A 331 -2.89 -19.51 -21.06
C PHE A 331 -2.40 -20.97 -21.09
N ARG A 332 -3.26 -21.95 -21.28
CA ARG A 332 -2.83 -23.35 -21.49
C ARG A 332 -1.98 -23.48 -22.75
N ASN A 333 -2.40 -22.87 -23.86
CA ASN A 333 -1.60 -22.84 -25.09
C ASN A 333 -0.24 -22.13 -24.90
N TYR A 334 -0.22 -21.08 -24.06
CA TYR A 334 1.01 -20.43 -23.65
C TYR A 334 1.92 -21.37 -22.86
N LEU A 335 1.40 -22.12 -21.89
CA LEU A 335 2.15 -23.13 -21.12
C LEU A 335 2.73 -24.23 -22.00
N ASP A 336 1.97 -24.69 -22.99
CA ASP A 336 2.43 -25.72 -23.95
C ASP A 336 3.56 -25.19 -24.85
N THR A 337 3.52 -23.91 -25.21
CA THR A 337 4.48 -23.29 -26.14
C THR A 337 5.71 -22.74 -25.40
N PHE A 338 5.53 -22.17 -24.19
CA PHE A 338 6.56 -21.51 -23.37
C PHE A 338 6.53 -22.06 -21.93
N PRO A 339 6.84 -23.35 -21.72
CA PRO A 339 6.61 -24.02 -20.42
C PRO A 339 7.40 -23.40 -19.26
N GLU A 340 8.62 -22.91 -19.52
CA GLU A 340 9.42 -22.26 -18.46
C GLU A 340 8.87 -20.90 -18.04
N ASP A 341 8.52 -20.06 -19.03
CA ASP A 341 7.94 -18.73 -18.75
C ASP A 341 6.57 -18.86 -18.11
N GLY A 342 5.74 -19.81 -18.57
CA GLY A 342 4.42 -20.07 -18.00
C GLY A 342 4.48 -20.55 -16.56
N ALA A 343 5.36 -21.51 -16.27
CA ALA A 343 5.54 -22.01 -14.90
C ALA A 343 6.10 -20.91 -13.97
N ARG A 344 6.97 -20.04 -14.49
CA ARG A 344 7.50 -18.89 -13.75
C ARG A 344 6.41 -17.87 -13.44
N PHE A 345 5.56 -17.56 -14.43
CA PHE A 345 4.42 -16.67 -14.30
C PHE A 345 3.42 -17.18 -13.25
N GLU A 346 3.03 -18.46 -13.30
CA GLU A 346 2.11 -19.04 -12.30
C GLU A 346 2.66 -18.93 -10.87
N LYS A 347 3.93 -19.29 -10.65
CA LYS A 347 4.58 -19.19 -9.34
C LYS A 347 4.63 -17.74 -8.87
N GLN A 348 4.99 -16.81 -9.77
CA GLN A 348 5.05 -15.39 -9.46
C GLN A 348 3.68 -14.85 -9.03
N LEU A 349 2.60 -15.19 -9.73
CA LEU A 349 1.23 -14.78 -9.35
C LEU A 349 0.78 -15.38 -8.02
N LYS A 350 1.20 -16.62 -7.71
CA LYS A 350 0.91 -17.26 -6.42
C LYS A 350 1.74 -16.73 -5.26
N GLY A 351 2.71 -15.83 -5.53
CA GLY A 351 3.64 -15.33 -4.52
C GLY A 351 4.62 -16.41 -4.00
N GLU A 352 4.83 -17.48 -4.79
CA GLU A 352 5.75 -18.56 -4.42
C GLU A 352 7.19 -18.12 -4.68
N LEU A 353 8.04 -18.22 -3.66
CA LEU A 353 9.47 -17.98 -3.80
C LEU A 353 10.12 -19.15 -4.57
N PRO A 354 11.08 -18.85 -5.46
CA PRO A 354 11.86 -19.91 -6.11
C PRO A 354 12.58 -20.81 -5.08
N PRO A 355 12.81 -22.09 -5.39
CA PRO A 355 13.72 -22.92 -4.58
C PRO A 355 15.08 -22.21 -4.45
N ASP A 356 15.70 -22.33 -3.28
CA ASP A 356 17.04 -21.78 -3.01
C ASP A 356 17.18 -20.29 -3.32
N TRP A 357 16.08 -19.51 -3.17
CA TRP A 357 16.03 -18.08 -3.48
C TRP A 357 17.04 -17.26 -2.65
N ASP A 358 17.45 -17.77 -1.48
CA ASP A 358 18.36 -17.12 -0.53
C ASP A 358 19.81 -17.66 -0.61
N LYS A 359 20.12 -18.56 -1.55
CA LYS A 359 21.42 -19.26 -1.66
C LYS A 359 22.63 -18.33 -1.85
N ASP A 360 22.42 -17.17 -2.50
CA ASP A 360 23.49 -16.22 -2.79
C ASP A 360 23.64 -15.14 -1.72
N ILE A 361 22.81 -15.17 -0.66
CA ILE A 361 22.93 -14.24 0.44
C ILE A 361 24.22 -14.53 1.21
N PRO A 362 25.16 -13.57 1.30
CA PRO A 362 26.44 -13.83 1.93
C PRO A 362 26.31 -13.93 3.46
N VAL A 363 27.12 -14.81 4.06
CA VAL A 363 27.45 -14.73 5.48
C VAL A 363 28.66 -13.80 5.61
N PHE A 364 28.50 -12.74 6.37
CA PHE A 364 29.53 -11.73 6.54
C PHE A 364 30.50 -12.16 7.65
N PRO A 365 31.84 -12.22 7.36
CA PRO A 365 32.82 -12.53 8.38
C PRO A 365 32.89 -11.40 9.42
N ALA A 366 33.38 -11.76 10.60
CA ALA A 366 33.64 -10.78 11.66
C ALA A 366 34.57 -9.67 11.17
N ASP A 367 34.19 -8.42 11.43
CA ASP A 367 34.95 -7.22 11.03
C ASP A 367 34.75 -6.11 12.06
N ALA A 368 35.79 -5.77 12.79
CA ALA A 368 35.73 -4.73 13.82
C ALA A 368 35.49 -3.33 13.25
N LYS A 369 35.92 -3.05 12.00
CA LYS A 369 35.63 -1.79 11.30
C LYS A 369 34.20 -1.78 10.78
N GLY A 370 33.74 -2.94 10.34
CA GLY A 370 32.41 -3.19 9.86
C GLY A 370 31.98 -2.35 8.67
N LYS A 371 30.67 -2.33 8.42
CA LYS A 371 30.02 -1.56 7.37
C LYS A 371 28.71 -0.98 7.89
N ALA A 372 28.26 0.10 7.27
CA ALA A 372 26.89 0.60 7.50
C ALA A 372 25.88 -0.46 7.09
N THR A 373 24.82 -0.66 7.88
CA THR A 373 23.80 -1.68 7.56
C THR A 373 23.06 -1.38 6.26
N ARG A 374 22.96 -0.10 5.83
CA ARG A 374 22.45 0.24 4.49
C ARG A 374 23.32 -0.32 3.35
N VAL A 375 24.65 -0.40 3.54
CA VAL A 375 25.59 -0.94 2.53
C VAL A 375 25.44 -2.45 2.43
N THR A 376 25.39 -3.13 3.57
CA THR A 376 25.09 -4.56 3.63
C THR A 376 23.70 -4.89 3.06
N SER A 377 22.70 -4.06 3.35
CA SER A 377 21.36 -4.16 2.77
C SER A 377 21.41 -4.16 1.25
N GLY A 378 22.18 -3.26 0.61
CA GLY A 378 22.34 -3.24 -0.84
C GLY A 378 22.96 -4.53 -1.40
N VAL A 379 23.96 -5.09 -0.70
CA VAL A 379 24.55 -6.38 -1.09
C VAL A 379 23.53 -7.52 -1.02
N VAL A 380 22.75 -7.57 0.07
CA VAL A 380 21.74 -8.60 0.28
C VAL A 380 20.56 -8.44 -0.69
N LEU A 381 20.09 -7.20 -0.93
CA LEU A 381 19.08 -6.90 -1.94
C LEU A 381 19.48 -7.48 -3.30
N ASN A 382 20.71 -7.26 -3.72
CA ASN A 382 21.22 -7.71 -5.01
C ASN A 382 21.33 -9.24 -5.06
N ALA A 383 21.79 -9.88 -3.99
CA ALA A 383 21.83 -11.34 -3.90
C ALA A 383 20.42 -11.96 -4.03
N ILE A 384 19.43 -11.36 -3.38
CA ILE A 384 18.02 -11.79 -3.48
C ILE A 384 17.46 -11.53 -4.89
N ALA A 385 17.71 -10.34 -5.45
CA ALA A 385 17.17 -9.93 -6.75
C ALA A 385 17.62 -10.85 -7.89
N ASN A 386 18.79 -11.46 -7.79
CA ASN A 386 19.28 -12.45 -8.77
C ASN A 386 18.39 -13.71 -8.83
N ASN A 387 17.78 -14.09 -7.71
CA ASN A 387 17.00 -15.33 -7.59
C ASN A 387 15.49 -15.08 -7.48
N VAL A 388 15.04 -13.85 -7.15
CA VAL A 388 13.64 -13.48 -6.94
C VAL A 388 13.20 -12.45 -7.98
N PRO A 389 12.73 -12.89 -9.17
CA PRO A 389 12.29 -11.98 -10.23
C PRO A 389 11.09 -11.10 -9.86
N ALA A 390 10.33 -11.49 -8.82
CA ALA A 390 9.20 -10.72 -8.29
C ALA A 390 9.64 -9.50 -7.46
N LEU A 391 10.91 -9.44 -7.02
CA LEU A 391 11.45 -8.30 -6.28
C LEU A 391 11.66 -7.12 -7.22
N MET A 392 10.89 -6.05 -7.03
CA MET A 392 10.89 -4.87 -7.89
C MET A 392 10.67 -3.61 -7.05
N GLY A 393 11.39 -2.54 -7.35
CA GLY A 393 11.23 -1.29 -6.60
C GLY A 393 12.29 -0.26 -6.92
N GLY A 394 12.58 0.61 -5.94
CA GLY A 394 13.53 1.70 -6.10
C GLY A 394 13.53 2.64 -4.91
N SER A 395 13.74 3.93 -5.16
CA SER A 395 13.71 4.94 -4.09
C SER A 395 13.12 6.27 -4.53
N ALA A 396 12.81 7.10 -3.52
CA ALA A 396 12.44 8.50 -3.72
C ALA A 396 13.70 9.37 -3.91
N ASP A 397 14.35 9.21 -5.08
CA ASP A 397 15.54 9.93 -5.52
C ASP A 397 16.80 9.74 -4.64
N LEU A 398 16.85 8.71 -3.81
CA LEU A 398 17.92 8.47 -2.84
C LEU A 398 18.67 7.13 -3.06
N ALA A 399 18.51 6.48 -4.21
CA ALA A 399 19.06 5.15 -4.47
C ALA A 399 20.59 5.05 -4.21
N PRO A 400 21.46 6.01 -4.56
CA PRO A 400 22.88 5.94 -4.24
C PRO A 400 23.16 5.93 -2.73
N SER A 401 22.34 6.66 -1.93
CA SER A 401 22.44 6.71 -0.48
C SER A 401 21.82 5.51 0.22
N ASN A 402 20.63 5.09 -0.22
CA ASN A 402 19.89 3.96 0.35
C ASN A 402 20.43 2.59 -0.08
N LYS A 403 21.23 2.57 -1.16
CA LYS A 403 21.73 1.31 -1.78
C LYS A 403 20.60 0.40 -2.25
N THR A 404 19.62 0.97 -2.95
CA THR A 404 18.37 0.30 -3.35
C THR A 404 18.26 0.03 -4.86
N LEU A 405 19.32 0.22 -5.64
CA LEU A 405 19.36 -0.23 -7.03
C LEU A 405 19.69 -1.72 -7.11
N ILE A 406 19.00 -2.41 -8.00
CA ILE A 406 19.37 -3.74 -8.46
C ILE A 406 20.48 -3.55 -9.50
N ASP A 407 21.67 -4.05 -9.19
CA ASP A 407 22.85 -3.95 -10.06
C ASP A 407 22.62 -4.71 -11.38
N ASN A 408 23.20 -4.20 -12.46
CA ASN A 408 23.07 -4.78 -13.80
C ASN A 408 21.63 -4.86 -14.34
N GLU A 409 20.68 -4.22 -13.67
CA GLU A 409 19.30 -4.08 -14.11
C GLU A 409 19.05 -2.63 -14.57
N ASN A 410 18.39 -2.47 -15.72
CA ASN A 410 18.05 -1.15 -16.23
C ASN A 410 16.78 -0.59 -15.54
N SER A 411 16.44 0.65 -15.88
CA SER A 411 15.31 1.38 -15.33
C SER A 411 13.99 0.96 -15.99
N PHE A 412 12.94 0.81 -15.19
CA PHE A 412 11.55 0.73 -15.64
C PHE A 412 11.15 2.10 -16.22
N GLN A 413 10.96 2.16 -17.53
CA GLN A 413 10.63 3.36 -18.28
C GLN A 413 9.69 3.03 -19.44
N ALA A 414 9.10 4.06 -20.06
CA ALA A 414 8.35 3.88 -21.30
C ALA A 414 9.22 3.18 -22.36
N GLY A 415 8.77 2.00 -22.81
CA GLY A 415 9.49 1.16 -23.78
C GLY A 415 10.47 0.15 -23.15
N THR A 416 10.65 0.13 -21.83
CA THR A 416 11.47 -0.82 -21.08
C THR A 416 10.78 -1.30 -19.81
N TYR A 417 9.48 -1.61 -19.92
CA TYR A 417 8.65 -2.00 -18.77
C TYR A 417 9.05 -3.37 -18.17
N GLU A 418 9.82 -4.19 -18.89
CA GLU A 418 10.34 -5.45 -18.36
C GLU A 418 11.44 -5.27 -17.28
N LYS A 419 11.90 -4.03 -17.04
CA LYS A 419 12.93 -3.70 -16.06
C LYS A 419 12.38 -3.50 -14.66
N ARG A 420 13.23 -3.57 -13.62
CA ARG A 420 12.81 -3.65 -12.22
C ARG A 420 13.21 -2.46 -11.35
N ASN A 421 14.14 -1.60 -11.79
CA ASN A 421 14.51 -0.39 -11.07
C ASN A 421 13.52 0.74 -11.36
N ILE A 422 12.71 1.13 -10.37
CA ILE A 422 11.76 2.24 -10.48
C ILE A 422 12.37 3.51 -9.88
N HIS A 423 12.32 4.60 -10.62
CA HIS A 423 12.74 5.93 -10.14
C HIS A 423 11.49 6.73 -9.76
N PHE A 424 11.17 6.79 -8.48
CA PHE A 424 9.97 7.51 -8.02
C PHE A 424 10.15 9.03 -8.00
N GLY A 425 11.41 9.53 -8.01
CA GLY A 425 11.72 10.92 -7.75
C GLY A 425 11.41 11.29 -6.29
N VAL A 426 11.47 12.57 -5.93
CA VAL A 426 11.17 13.04 -4.56
C VAL A 426 9.65 13.02 -4.34
N ARG A 427 9.12 11.81 -4.10
CA ARG A 427 7.67 11.51 -3.99
C ARG A 427 7.43 10.34 -3.05
N GLU A 428 7.75 10.49 -1.77
CA GLU A 428 7.68 9.40 -0.78
C GLU A 428 6.26 8.88 -0.58
N PHE A 429 5.27 9.78 -0.54
CA PHE A 429 3.87 9.39 -0.36
C PHE A 429 3.35 8.60 -1.57
N CYS A 430 3.57 9.11 -2.76
CA CYS A 430 3.22 8.43 -4.01
C CYS A 430 3.94 7.09 -4.15
N MET A 431 5.27 7.04 -3.91
CA MET A 431 6.05 5.81 -3.93
C MET A 431 5.36 4.74 -3.08
N THR A 432 5.02 5.07 -1.84
CA THR A 432 4.43 4.11 -0.90
C THR A 432 3.06 3.60 -1.37
N ALA A 433 2.20 4.48 -1.88
CA ALA A 433 0.89 4.07 -2.40
C ALA A 433 0.99 3.29 -3.71
N ILE A 434 1.96 3.59 -4.57
CA ILE A 434 2.28 2.80 -5.78
C ILE A 434 2.72 1.39 -5.39
N LEU A 435 3.59 1.24 -4.40
CA LEU A 435 4.02 -0.07 -3.91
C LEU A 435 2.83 -0.88 -3.37
N ASN A 436 1.87 -0.22 -2.70
CA ASN A 436 0.62 -0.88 -2.31
C ASN A 436 -0.16 -1.37 -3.54
N GLY A 437 -0.25 -0.57 -4.59
CA GLY A 437 -0.91 -0.95 -5.84
C GLY A 437 -0.24 -2.14 -6.53
N MET A 438 1.08 -2.18 -6.56
CA MET A 438 1.85 -3.31 -7.11
C MET A 438 1.61 -4.59 -6.30
N ALA A 439 1.62 -4.50 -4.96
CA ALA A 439 1.35 -5.64 -4.09
C ALA A 439 -0.08 -6.17 -4.26
N LEU A 440 -1.07 -5.28 -4.31
CA LEU A 440 -2.49 -5.61 -4.51
C LEU A 440 -2.78 -6.23 -5.89
N HIS A 441 -2.06 -5.78 -6.92
CA HIS A 441 -2.16 -6.39 -8.25
C HIS A 441 -1.77 -7.87 -8.23
N GLY A 442 -0.78 -8.20 -7.41
CA GLY A 442 -0.22 -9.54 -7.30
C GLY A 442 0.96 -9.79 -8.24
N GLY A 443 1.78 -10.77 -7.88
CA GLY A 443 2.97 -11.15 -8.65
C GLY A 443 4.24 -10.36 -8.30
N PHE A 444 4.21 -9.51 -7.28
CA PHE A 444 5.35 -8.67 -6.89
C PHE A 444 5.65 -8.76 -5.40
N ILE A 445 6.93 -8.58 -5.07
CA ILE A 445 7.43 -8.21 -3.74
C ILE A 445 8.00 -6.81 -3.91
N PRO A 446 7.16 -5.77 -3.78
CA PRO A 446 7.60 -4.40 -4.03
C PRO A 446 8.41 -3.86 -2.85
N TYR A 447 9.46 -3.09 -3.17
CA TYR A 447 10.25 -2.37 -2.16
C TYR A 447 10.44 -0.91 -2.52
N GLY A 448 10.54 -0.06 -1.48
CA GLY A 448 10.81 1.35 -1.66
C GLY A 448 11.74 1.91 -0.60
N GLY A 449 12.65 2.78 -1.00
CA GLY A 449 13.68 3.35 -0.14
C GLY A 449 13.60 4.87 -0.01
N THR A 450 13.87 5.35 1.21
CA THR A 450 14.13 6.75 1.53
C THR A 450 14.89 6.85 2.86
N PHE A 451 15.14 8.05 3.40
CA PHE A 451 15.62 8.19 4.76
C PHE A 451 14.50 7.96 5.77
N LEU A 452 14.83 7.43 6.95
CA LEU A 452 13.83 7.13 7.98
C LEU A 452 13.01 8.37 8.38
N ILE A 453 13.61 9.54 8.44
CA ILE A 453 12.92 10.81 8.75
C ILE A 453 11.77 11.07 7.76
N PHE A 454 11.94 10.73 6.48
CA PHE A 454 10.94 10.95 5.45
C PHE A 454 9.81 9.90 5.45
N SER A 455 9.84 8.95 6.40
CA SER A 455 8.67 8.12 6.68
C SER A 455 7.44 8.94 7.12
N ASP A 456 7.63 10.17 7.56
CA ASP A 456 6.55 11.12 7.84
C ASP A 456 5.69 11.40 6.60
N TYR A 457 6.31 11.53 5.43
CA TYR A 457 5.59 11.64 4.16
C TYR A 457 4.94 10.32 3.71
N MET A 458 5.51 9.17 4.10
CA MET A 458 5.00 7.84 3.72
C MET A 458 3.85 7.36 4.61
N ARG A 459 3.74 7.91 5.81
CA ARG A 459 2.93 7.37 6.91
C ARG A 459 1.49 6.99 6.56
N PRO A 460 0.70 7.82 5.84
CA PRO A 460 -0.68 7.48 5.49
C PRO A 460 -0.78 6.23 4.60
N ALA A 461 0.16 6.06 3.67
CA ALA A 461 0.16 4.92 2.75
C ALA A 461 0.74 3.64 3.42
N ILE A 462 1.73 3.75 4.32
CA ILE A 462 2.17 2.64 5.19
C ILE A 462 0.98 2.13 6.01
N ARG A 463 0.17 3.05 6.58
CA ARG A 463 -1.01 2.67 7.36
C ARG A 463 -2.02 1.87 6.54
N LEU A 464 -2.26 2.23 5.26
CA LEU A 464 -3.13 1.45 4.38
C LEU A 464 -2.50 0.09 4.02
N ALA A 465 -1.18 0.01 3.79
CA ALA A 465 -0.50 -1.27 3.63
C ALA A 465 -0.72 -2.20 4.83
N CYS A 466 -0.61 -1.65 6.05
CA CYS A 466 -0.84 -2.38 7.30
C CYS A 466 -2.30 -2.84 7.44
N LEU A 467 -3.26 -1.97 7.12
CA LEU A 467 -4.69 -2.27 7.18
C LEU A 467 -5.05 -3.39 6.20
N MET A 468 -4.53 -3.33 4.98
CA MET A 468 -4.72 -4.34 3.94
C MET A 468 -3.78 -5.54 4.07
N LYS A 469 -2.84 -5.52 5.03
CA LYS A 469 -1.80 -6.56 5.24
C LYS A 469 -0.97 -6.85 3.99
N GLN A 470 -0.60 -5.82 3.25
CA GLN A 470 0.14 -5.98 1.99
C GLN A 470 1.62 -6.27 2.24
N HIS A 471 2.17 -7.15 1.42
CA HIS A 471 3.58 -7.51 1.44
C HIS A 471 4.40 -6.43 0.72
N VAL A 472 4.85 -5.40 1.46
CA VAL A 472 5.70 -4.31 0.96
C VAL A 472 6.91 -4.16 1.87
N ILE A 473 8.09 -3.92 1.29
CA ILE A 473 9.34 -3.75 2.04
C ILE A 473 9.77 -2.28 1.97
N TYR A 474 9.92 -1.63 3.12
CA TYR A 474 10.39 -0.26 3.23
C TYR A 474 11.84 -0.24 3.71
N VAL A 475 12.76 0.25 2.88
CA VAL A 475 14.19 0.36 3.16
C VAL A 475 14.47 1.79 3.64
N LEU A 476 14.43 1.99 4.97
CA LEU A 476 14.54 3.31 5.59
C LEU A 476 15.93 3.48 6.22
N THR A 477 16.78 4.26 5.58
CA THR A 477 18.16 4.45 6.01
C THR A 477 18.33 5.74 6.83
N HIS A 478 19.53 5.98 7.38
CA HIS A 478 19.81 7.13 8.24
C HIS A 478 18.93 7.10 9.49
N ASP A 479 19.00 5.98 10.21
CA ASP A 479 18.04 5.53 11.23
C ASP A 479 18.12 6.27 12.57
N SER A 480 19.08 7.16 12.78
CA SER A 480 19.29 7.86 14.05
C SER A 480 20.13 9.14 13.89
N ILE A 481 20.38 9.84 14.99
CA ILE A 481 21.36 10.93 15.07
C ILE A 481 22.76 10.51 14.60
N GLY A 482 23.04 9.22 14.50
CA GLY A 482 24.26 8.66 13.96
C GLY A 482 24.57 9.00 12.51
N LEU A 483 23.61 9.63 11.79
CA LEU A 483 23.88 10.19 10.47
C LEU A 483 24.78 11.45 10.50
N GLY A 484 24.84 12.17 11.64
CA GLY A 484 25.82 13.22 11.89
C GLY A 484 25.37 14.61 11.47
N GLU A 485 26.18 15.24 10.63
CA GLU A 485 26.22 16.66 10.34
C GLU A 485 24.98 17.22 9.64
N ASP A 486 24.16 16.37 8.99
CA ASP A 486 22.92 16.79 8.31
C ASP A 486 21.90 17.43 9.29
N GLY A 487 22.01 17.08 10.59
CA GLY A 487 21.33 17.78 11.66
C GLY A 487 19.86 17.41 11.87
N PRO A 488 19.14 18.18 12.70
CA PRO A 488 17.82 17.80 13.21
C PRO A 488 16.74 17.53 12.16
N THR A 489 16.82 18.17 11.00
CA THR A 489 15.86 17.98 9.91
C THR A 489 15.96 16.61 9.24
N HIS A 490 17.07 15.89 9.47
CA HIS A 490 17.34 14.57 8.90
C HIS A 490 17.51 13.48 9.98
N GLN A 491 17.57 13.86 11.25
CA GLN A 491 17.79 12.97 12.39
C GLN A 491 16.45 12.50 12.97
N PRO A 492 16.04 11.23 12.74
CA PRO A 492 14.80 10.71 13.33
C PRO A 492 14.97 10.52 14.84
N ILE A 493 13.97 10.91 15.61
CA ILE A 493 13.88 10.74 17.05
C ILE A 493 12.69 9.84 17.40
N GLU A 494 11.46 10.30 17.10
CA GLU A 494 10.20 9.63 17.42
C GLU A 494 9.78 8.59 16.38
N HIS A 495 10.42 8.52 15.24
CA HIS A 495 10.00 7.74 14.08
C HIS A 495 9.91 6.23 14.36
N LEU A 496 10.92 5.65 15.04
CA LEU A 496 10.89 4.24 15.41
C LEU A 496 9.72 3.93 16.34
N ALA A 497 9.52 4.74 17.39
CA ALA A 497 8.41 4.56 18.33
C ALA A 497 7.06 4.69 17.63
N SER A 498 6.92 5.69 16.76
CA SER A 498 5.69 5.95 16.02
C SER A 498 5.36 4.87 14.99
N LEU A 499 6.36 4.27 14.34
CA LEU A 499 6.18 3.14 13.42
C LEU A 499 5.82 1.87 14.18
N ARG A 500 6.50 1.56 15.28
CA ARG A 500 6.16 0.43 16.17
C ARG A 500 4.76 0.50 16.77
N ALA A 501 4.18 1.69 16.87
CA ALA A 501 2.79 1.87 17.31
C ALA A 501 1.74 1.48 16.26
N MET A 502 2.15 1.24 15.00
CA MET A 502 1.23 0.95 13.89
C MET A 502 0.91 -0.56 13.84
N PRO A 503 -0.37 -0.96 14.01
CA PRO A 503 -0.75 -2.37 13.93
C PRO A 503 -0.36 -3.02 12.59
N ASN A 504 0.07 -4.28 12.64
CA ASN A 504 0.48 -5.08 11.48
C ASN A 504 1.73 -4.58 10.73
N LEU A 505 2.45 -3.60 11.27
CA LEU A 505 3.77 -3.21 10.77
C LEU A 505 4.84 -3.98 11.52
N THR A 506 5.79 -4.58 10.81
CA THR A 506 7.01 -5.13 11.43
C THR A 506 8.16 -4.17 11.21
N VAL A 507 8.80 -3.71 12.29
CA VAL A 507 9.98 -2.85 12.25
C VAL A 507 11.21 -3.67 12.64
N LEU A 508 12.19 -3.73 11.74
CA LEU A 508 13.47 -4.41 11.95
C LEU A 508 14.61 -3.38 11.96
N ARG A 509 15.34 -3.30 13.06
CA ARG A 509 16.51 -2.43 13.22
C ARG A 509 17.75 -3.28 13.52
N PRO A 510 18.40 -3.83 12.48
CA PRO A 510 19.50 -4.78 12.64
C PRO A 510 20.78 -4.12 13.17
N ALA A 511 21.52 -4.87 14.02
CA ALA A 511 22.72 -4.38 14.67
C ALA A 511 23.99 -4.51 13.81
N ASP A 512 24.03 -5.44 12.88
CA ASP A 512 25.20 -5.74 12.06
C ASP A 512 24.85 -6.28 10.67
N ALA A 513 25.86 -6.68 9.90
CA ALA A 513 25.71 -7.20 8.56
C ALA A 513 24.91 -8.52 8.51
N ASN A 514 25.11 -9.42 9.46
CA ASN A 514 24.41 -10.70 9.49
C ASN A 514 22.96 -10.57 9.95
N GLU A 515 22.68 -9.70 10.94
CA GLU A 515 21.28 -9.36 11.26
C GLU A 515 20.59 -8.66 10.07
N THR A 516 21.30 -7.85 9.29
CA THR A 516 20.73 -7.22 8.08
C THR A 516 20.34 -8.27 7.04
N ALA A 517 21.16 -9.32 6.86
CA ALA A 517 20.84 -10.42 5.97
C ALA A 517 19.58 -11.18 6.44
N GLU A 518 19.49 -11.47 7.74
CA GLU A 518 18.32 -12.12 8.32
C GLU A 518 17.05 -11.23 8.27
N ALA A 519 17.20 -9.92 8.44
CA ALA A 519 16.11 -8.96 8.29
C ALA A 519 15.52 -8.98 6.87
N TRP A 520 16.35 -9.03 5.84
CA TRP A 520 15.91 -9.20 4.46
C TRP A 520 15.25 -10.56 4.22
N LYS A 521 15.81 -11.65 4.76
CA LYS A 521 15.18 -12.98 4.67
C LYS A 521 13.79 -12.98 5.29
N PHE A 522 13.62 -12.33 6.44
CA PHE A 522 12.31 -12.14 7.05
C PHE A 522 11.39 -11.35 6.15
N ALA A 523 11.83 -10.17 5.68
CA ALA A 523 11.02 -9.26 4.88
C ALA A 523 10.51 -9.90 3.57
N VAL A 524 11.33 -10.71 2.89
CA VAL A 524 10.96 -11.40 1.65
C VAL A 524 9.99 -12.57 1.90
N LYS A 525 10.10 -13.25 3.06
CA LYS A 525 9.21 -14.38 3.43
C LYS A 525 7.88 -13.93 4.03
N SER A 526 7.84 -12.75 4.64
CA SER A 526 6.69 -12.29 5.43
C SER A 526 5.58 -11.78 4.53
N ASN A 527 4.45 -12.47 4.52
CA ASN A 527 3.24 -12.08 3.79
C ASN A 527 2.09 -11.62 4.72
N LYS A 528 2.41 -11.27 5.97
CA LYS A 528 1.39 -10.89 6.98
C LYS A 528 1.17 -9.37 7.10
N GLY A 529 1.91 -8.59 6.35
CA GLY A 529 1.90 -7.14 6.38
C GLY A 529 3.23 -6.56 5.91
N PRO A 530 3.37 -5.23 5.87
CA PRO A 530 4.60 -4.58 5.46
C PRO A 530 5.72 -4.70 6.49
N THR A 531 6.96 -4.62 6.00
CA THR A 531 8.17 -4.67 6.82
C THR A 531 9.02 -3.43 6.58
N VAL A 532 9.45 -2.77 7.66
CA VAL A 532 10.42 -1.68 7.67
C VAL A 532 11.79 -2.23 8.04
N LEU A 533 12.79 -1.90 7.24
CA LEU A 533 14.21 -2.10 7.52
C LEU A 533 14.82 -0.74 7.89
N ALA A 534 15.04 -0.46 9.18
CA ALA A 534 15.64 0.76 9.67
C ALA A 534 17.18 0.58 9.74
N LEU A 535 17.91 1.29 8.88
CA LEU A 535 19.31 1.01 8.56
C LEU A 535 20.25 2.20 8.83
N THR A 536 21.44 1.91 9.34
CA THR A 536 22.43 2.93 9.68
C THR A 536 23.07 3.59 8.45
N ARG A 537 23.44 4.88 8.59
CA ARG A 537 24.38 5.56 7.69
C ARG A 537 25.82 5.25 8.08
N GLN A 538 26.10 5.25 9.38
CA GLN A 538 27.42 5.00 9.97
C GLN A 538 27.76 3.50 9.94
N SER A 539 29.04 3.18 9.94
CA SER A 539 29.52 1.80 10.03
C SER A 539 29.31 1.24 11.44
N VAL A 540 28.93 -0.03 11.49
CA VAL A 540 28.83 -0.84 12.70
C VAL A 540 29.68 -2.09 12.53
N PRO A 541 30.30 -2.63 13.60
CA PRO A 541 31.11 -3.83 13.50
C PRO A 541 30.22 -5.03 13.11
N THR A 542 30.77 -5.95 12.31
CA THR A 542 30.18 -7.27 12.10
C THR A 542 30.65 -8.20 13.21
N LEU A 543 29.71 -8.73 13.98
CA LEU A 543 30.00 -9.53 15.16
C LEU A 543 30.48 -10.94 14.78
N ASP A 544 31.40 -11.48 15.59
CA ASP A 544 31.85 -12.87 15.49
C ASP A 544 30.79 -13.80 16.10
N ARG A 545 30.00 -14.43 15.24
CA ARG A 545 28.90 -15.30 15.66
C ARG A 545 29.35 -16.63 16.30
N SER A 546 30.63 -16.91 16.36
CA SER A 546 31.16 -18.00 17.20
C SER A 546 31.19 -17.65 18.69
N ASN A 547 31.23 -16.35 19.00
CA ASN A 547 31.27 -15.83 20.38
C ASN A 547 29.97 -15.17 20.82
N PHE A 548 29.06 -14.93 19.90
CA PHE A 548 27.78 -14.25 20.13
C PHE A 548 26.61 -15.06 19.58
N GLY A 549 25.41 -14.81 20.10
CA GLY A 549 24.19 -15.46 19.65
C GLY A 549 23.98 -15.37 18.14
N PRO A 550 23.43 -16.41 17.49
CA PRO A 550 23.29 -16.49 16.04
C PRO A 550 22.31 -15.44 15.50
N ALA A 551 22.62 -14.85 14.34
CA ALA A 551 21.85 -13.74 13.75
C ALA A 551 20.42 -14.18 13.34
N GLU A 552 20.20 -15.46 13.04
CA GLU A 552 18.91 -16.05 12.69
C GLU A 552 17.87 -15.87 13.81
N LEU A 553 18.33 -15.67 15.05
CA LEU A 553 17.41 -15.36 16.17
C LEU A 553 16.76 -13.98 16.07
N LEU A 554 17.20 -13.11 15.14
CA LEU A 554 16.45 -11.90 14.75
C LEU A 554 14.99 -12.22 14.46
N HIS A 555 14.68 -13.35 13.84
CA HIS A 555 13.30 -13.79 13.54
C HIS A 555 12.44 -13.97 14.80
N ARG A 556 13.04 -14.00 15.98
CA ARG A 556 12.34 -14.00 17.28
C ARG A 556 12.09 -12.60 17.84
N GLY A 557 12.65 -11.56 17.21
CA GLY A 557 12.46 -10.17 17.57
C GLY A 557 13.37 -9.64 18.67
N ALA A 558 13.71 -10.46 19.65
CA ALA A 558 14.77 -10.22 20.65
C ALA A 558 15.41 -11.55 21.01
N TYR A 559 16.70 -11.52 21.31
CA TYR A 559 17.45 -12.72 21.68
C TYR A 559 18.67 -12.38 22.53
N VAL A 560 19.16 -13.37 23.29
CA VAL A 560 20.38 -13.24 24.06
C VAL A 560 21.58 -13.23 23.10
N LEU A 561 22.19 -12.07 22.96
CA LEU A 561 23.38 -11.86 22.11
C LEU A 561 24.66 -12.31 22.83
N LYS A 562 24.81 -11.93 24.10
CA LYS A 562 25.92 -12.33 24.97
C LYS A 562 25.36 -12.72 26.33
N ASP A 563 25.59 -13.94 26.72
CA ASP A 563 25.18 -14.47 28.04
C ASP A 563 26.36 -14.48 29.04
N VAL A 564 26.07 -14.85 30.25
CA VAL A 564 27.00 -15.03 31.36
C VAL A 564 26.83 -16.43 31.95
N ASP A 565 27.87 -17.00 32.58
CA ASP A 565 27.84 -18.38 33.10
C ASP A 565 26.94 -18.56 34.34
N SER A 566 26.53 -17.46 34.96
CA SER A 566 25.66 -17.42 36.14
C SER A 566 24.39 -16.65 35.87
N THR A 567 23.52 -16.54 36.87
CA THR A 567 22.40 -15.57 36.80
C THR A 567 22.98 -14.15 36.62
N PRO A 568 22.57 -13.39 35.57
CA PRO A 568 23.06 -12.05 35.35
C PRO A 568 22.59 -11.09 36.47
N ASP A 569 23.49 -10.18 36.88
CA ASP A 569 23.14 -9.10 37.80
C ASP A 569 22.25 -8.04 37.10
N ALA A 570 22.42 -7.87 35.78
CA ALA A 570 21.65 -6.93 34.97
C ALA A 570 21.40 -7.44 33.55
N LEU A 571 20.34 -6.87 32.91
CA LEU A 571 20.05 -7.02 31.48
C LEU A 571 20.26 -5.69 30.77
N ILE A 572 21.01 -5.71 29.65
CA ILE A 572 21.21 -4.58 28.76
C ILE A 572 20.53 -4.87 27.43
N LEU A 573 19.50 -4.10 27.07
CA LEU A 573 18.75 -4.23 25.86
C LEU A 573 19.14 -3.15 24.85
N ALA A 574 19.39 -3.52 23.60
CA ALA A 574 19.72 -2.56 22.57
C ALA A 574 19.18 -3.02 21.19
N SER A 575 19.01 -2.06 20.28
CA SER A 575 18.72 -2.34 18.85
C SER A 575 19.70 -1.57 17.96
N GLY A 576 19.88 -2.03 16.73
CA GLY A 576 20.67 -1.31 15.73
C GLY A 576 22.10 -0.99 16.19
N SER A 577 22.57 0.22 15.87
CA SER A 577 23.95 0.64 16.16
C SER A 577 24.32 0.65 17.64
N GLU A 578 23.35 0.73 18.55
CA GLU A 578 23.61 0.82 20.00
C GLU A 578 23.91 -0.55 20.62
N VAL A 579 23.71 -1.66 19.91
CA VAL A 579 24.12 -3.00 20.35
C VAL A 579 25.64 -3.07 20.61
N LYS A 580 26.45 -2.36 19.81
CA LYS A 580 27.88 -2.23 20.05
C LYS A 580 28.17 -1.60 21.43
N LEU A 581 27.46 -0.52 21.79
CA LEU A 581 27.63 0.15 23.09
C LEU A 581 27.22 -0.74 24.25
N ALA A 582 26.17 -1.57 24.06
CA ALA A 582 25.75 -2.54 25.04
C ALA A 582 26.80 -3.63 25.30
N LEU A 583 27.49 -4.10 24.27
CA LEU A 583 28.59 -5.06 24.40
C LEU A 583 29.79 -4.42 25.11
N GLU A 584 30.17 -3.20 24.74
CA GLU A 584 31.25 -2.43 25.38
C GLU A 584 30.96 -2.20 26.87
N ALA A 585 29.72 -1.81 27.22
CA ALA A 585 29.29 -1.63 28.59
C ALA A 585 29.37 -2.94 29.40
N ALA A 586 28.93 -4.06 28.84
CA ALA A 586 29.02 -5.36 29.49
C ALA A 586 30.48 -5.78 29.76
N GLU A 587 31.41 -5.43 28.87
CA GLU A 587 32.85 -5.69 29.08
C GLU A 587 33.47 -4.82 30.19
N ILE A 588 33.03 -3.58 30.30
CA ILE A 588 33.46 -2.68 31.39
C ILE A 588 32.93 -3.20 32.72
N LEU A 589 31.62 -3.53 32.79
CA LEU A 589 30.98 -4.07 33.99
C LEU A 589 31.63 -5.38 34.46
N ALA A 590 31.97 -6.28 33.53
CA ALA A 590 32.63 -7.54 33.86
C ALA A 590 34.02 -7.37 34.54
N LYS A 591 34.79 -6.33 34.15
CA LYS A 591 36.06 -5.98 34.80
C LYS A 591 35.85 -5.52 36.25
N ASP A 592 34.69 -4.93 36.54
CA ASP A 592 34.29 -4.48 37.87
C ASP A 592 33.56 -5.58 38.68
N GLY A 593 33.49 -6.80 38.14
CA GLY A 593 32.85 -7.94 38.78
C GLY A 593 31.32 -8.01 38.66
N THR A 594 30.71 -7.16 37.81
CA THR A 594 29.25 -7.17 37.56
C THR A 594 28.95 -7.93 36.28
N SER A 595 28.09 -8.95 36.39
CA SER A 595 27.68 -9.79 35.26
C SER A 595 26.47 -9.20 34.55
N ALA A 596 26.57 -8.90 33.24
CA ALA A 596 25.49 -8.33 32.46
C ALA A 596 25.20 -9.16 31.19
N ARG A 597 23.96 -9.58 31.03
CA ARG A 597 23.47 -10.20 29.79
C ARG A 597 23.13 -9.10 28.78
N VAL A 598 23.63 -9.26 27.54
CA VAL A 598 23.28 -8.35 26.44
C VAL A 598 22.24 -8.99 25.54
N ILE A 599 21.18 -8.24 25.24
CA ILE A 599 20.06 -8.64 24.40
C ILE A 599 20.00 -7.74 23.17
N SER A 600 20.14 -8.34 21.98
CA SER A 600 19.77 -7.66 20.73
C SER A 600 18.26 -7.74 20.57
N MET A 601 17.63 -6.59 20.35
CA MET A 601 16.17 -6.43 20.23
C MET A 601 15.80 -5.72 18.94
N PRO A 602 16.04 -6.32 17.78
CA PRO A 602 15.80 -5.70 16.48
C PRO A 602 14.31 -5.46 16.14
N SER A 603 13.37 -6.19 16.77
CA SER A 603 11.93 -6.03 16.53
C SER A 603 11.08 -6.29 17.75
N TRP A 604 10.32 -5.30 18.16
CA TRP A 604 9.38 -5.44 19.27
C TRP A 604 8.19 -6.34 18.93
N GLU A 605 7.64 -6.18 17.72
CA GLU A 605 6.45 -6.88 17.26
C GLU A 605 6.67 -8.38 17.18
N LEU A 606 7.85 -8.78 16.69
CA LEU A 606 8.22 -10.20 16.62
C LEU A 606 8.48 -10.80 17.99
N PHE A 607 9.08 -10.03 18.92
CA PHE A 607 9.30 -10.50 20.28
C PHE A 607 7.99 -10.61 21.06
N ASP A 608 7.10 -9.63 20.92
CA ASP A 608 5.80 -9.66 21.58
C ASP A 608 4.94 -10.85 21.16
N ALA A 609 5.08 -11.29 19.92
CA ALA A 609 4.39 -12.47 19.38
C ALA A 609 4.97 -13.81 19.86
N GLN A 610 6.11 -13.83 20.58
CA GLN A 610 6.69 -15.06 21.07
C GLN A 610 5.91 -15.65 22.25
N PRO A 611 5.99 -17.00 22.45
CA PRO A 611 5.46 -17.63 23.65
C PRO A 611 6.11 -17.06 24.92
N GLN A 612 5.38 -17.09 26.04
CA GLN A 612 5.83 -16.50 27.30
C GLN A 612 7.14 -17.14 27.81
N ASP A 613 7.29 -18.46 27.64
CA ASP A 613 8.51 -19.17 28.05
C ASP A 613 9.74 -18.65 27.32
N TYR A 614 9.62 -18.36 26.00
CA TYR A 614 10.71 -17.74 25.26
C TYR A 614 11.00 -16.31 25.76
N LYS A 615 9.97 -15.51 25.97
CA LYS A 615 10.14 -14.15 26.52
C LYS A 615 10.84 -14.19 27.88
N ASN A 616 10.46 -15.12 28.74
CA ASN A 616 11.07 -15.29 30.06
C ASN A 616 12.52 -15.81 29.98
N SER A 617 12.87 -16.63 28.97
CA SER A 617 14.25 -17.06 28.77
C SER A 617 15.18 -15.91 28.34
N VAL A 618 14.66 -14.94 27.58
CA VAL A 618 15.42 -13.75 27.15
C VAL A 618 15.42 -12.69 28.25
N LEU A 619 14.26 -12.40 28.85
CA LEU A 619 14.03 -11.39 29.88
C LEU A 619 13.51 -12.03 31.17
N PRO A 620 14.34 -12.78 31.92
CA PRO A 620 13.91 -13.46 33.13
C PRO A 620 13.35 -12.48 34.18
N GLU A 621 12.19 -12.80 34.74
CA GLU A 621 11.43 -11.91 35.62
C GLU A 621 12.19 -11.53 36.90
N HIS A 622 13.01 -12.46 37.41
CA HIS A 622 13.77 -12.26 38.65
C HIS A 622 14.94 -11.27 38.47
N VAL A 623 15.36 -10.95 37.24
CA VAL A 623 16.41 -9.95 36.97
C VAL A 623 15.71 -8.60 36.70
N THR A 624 15.66 -7.77 37.72
CA THR A 624 14.94 -6.49 37.70
C THR A 624 15.81 -5.30 37.30
N ALA A 625 17.13 -5.42 37.42
CA ALA A 625 18.07 -4.41 36.95
C ALA A 625 18.15 -4.48 35.41
N ARG A 626 17.35 -3.69 34.73
CA ARG A 626 17.25 -3.65 33.27
C ARG A 626 17.48 -2.27 32.73
N VAL A 627 18.36 -2.16 31.74
CA VAL A 627 18.65 -0.90 31.03
C VAL A 627 18.48 -1.10 29.54
N ALA A 628 17.76 -0.19 28.87
CA ALA A 628 17.69 -0.14 27.42
C ALA A 628 18.46 1.05 26.88
N ILE A 629 19.03 0.91 25.68
CA ILE A 629 19.68 2.00 24.94
C ILE A 629 19.22 1.98 23.47
N GLU A 630 18.76 3.12 22.99
CA GLU A 630 18.41 3.34 21.58
C GLU A 630 18.56 4.84 21.27
N ALA A 631 19.24 5.19 20.17
CA ALA A 631 19.35 6.57 19.70
C ALA A 631 18.04 7.01 19.04
N GLY A 632 16.99 7.13 19.83
CA GLY A 632 15.62 7.50 19.48
C GLY A 632 14.81 7.77 20.74
N ALA A 633 13.51 8.05 20.60
CA ALA A 633 12.63 8.36 21.72
C ALA A 633 12.56 7.20 22.73
N THR A 634 12.55 7.54 24.03
CA THR A 634 12.51 6.56 25.13
C THR A 634 11.15 5.84 25.19
N GLN A 635 10.14 6.37 24.52
CA GLN A 635 8.77 5.89 24.55
C GLN A 635 8.67 4.39 24.15
N GLY A 636 7.99 3.61 24.98
CA GLY A 636 7.70 2.19 24.74
C GLY A 636 8.72 1.23 25.36
N TRP A 637 9.95 1.63 25.62
CA TRP A 637 10.98 0.78 26.21
C TRP A 637 10.65 0.30 27.62
N HIS A 638 9.86 1.08 28.39
CA HIS A 638 9.41 0.67 29.73
C HIS A 638 8.63 -0.63 29.78
N LYS A 639 8.03 -1.05 28.67
CA LYS A 639 7.40 -2.37 28.54
C LYS A 639 8.37 -3.52 28.82
N TYR A 640 9.64 -3.36 28.49
CA TYR A 640 10.67 -4.39 28.55
C TYR A 640 11.59 -4.22 29.76
N VAL A 641 11.92 -2.97 30.10
CA VAL A 641 12.79 -2.71 31.26
C VAL A 641 12.02 -2.65 32.58
N GLY A 642 10.70 -2.45 32.54
CA GLY A 642 9.85 -2.29 33.73
C GLY A 642 9.92 -0.89 34.31
N MET A 643 9.10 -0.62 35.34
CA MET A 643 8.98 0.70 35.97
C MET A 643 10.26 1.14 36.72
N ASN A 644 11.04 0.21 37.20
CA ASN A 644 12.29 0.47 37.93
C ASN A 644 13.52 0.48 37.02
N GLY A 645 13.37 0.02 35.78
CA GLY A 645 14.44 0.02 34.79
C GLY A 645 14.76 1.41 34.26
N LYS A 646 15.87 1.53 33.54
CA LYS A 646 16.30 2.78 32.93
C LYS A 646 16.31 2.67 31.40
N VAL A 647 16.05 3.80 30.75
CA VAL A 647 16.14 3.94 29.29
C VAL A 647 17.09 5.08 28.96
N ILE A 648 18.11 4.80 28.16
CA ILE A 648 19.01 5.79 27.58
C ILE A 648 18.55 6.02 26.16
N GLY A 649 18.05 7.20 25.86
CA GLY A 649 17.48 7.58 24.58
C GLY A 649 17.43 9.09 24.43
N LEU A 650 16.64 9.56 23.46
CA LEU A 650 16.53 10.98 23.10
C LEU A 650 15.07 11.42 23.15
N ASP A 651 14.73 12.29 24.10
CA ASP A 651 13.41 12.92 24.17
C ASP A 651 13.49 14.42 23.78
N HIS A 652 14.44 14.75 22.92
CA HIS A 652 14.66 16.06 22.31
C HIS A 652 15.22 15.90 20.90
N PHE A 653 15.12 16.93 20.08
CA PHE A 653 15.72 16.92 18.75
C PHE A 653 17.25 16.87 18.80
N GLY A 654 17.85 16.36 17.72
CA GLY A 654 19.28 16.28 17.55
C GLY A 654 19.96 17.62 17.28
N ALA A 655 21.19 17.58 16.79
CA ALA A 655 22.00 18.75 16.43
C ALA A 655 22.92 18.45 15.24
N SER A 656 23.38 19.46 14.53
CA SER A 656 24.41 19.32 13.49
C SER A 656 25.81 19.28 14.12
N ALA A 657 26.40 18.09 14.16
CA ALA A 657 27.76 17.86 14.61
C ALA A 657 28.28 16.49 14.14
N PRO A 658 29.58 16.21 14.20
CA PRO A 658 30.10 14.86 13.99
C PRO A 658 29.49 13.86 14.96
N ILE A 659 29.30 12.63 14.49
CA ILE A 659 28.58 11.55 15.24
C ILE A 659 29.10 11.37 16.67
N ASN A 660 30.44 11.38 16.88
CA ASN A 660 31.01 11.15 18.20
C ASN A 660 30.69 12.29 19.18
N GLU A 661 30.59 13.52 18.69
CA GLU A 661 30.17 14.67 19.50
C GLU A 661 28.70 14.54 19.89
N LEU A 662 27.84 14.13 18.94
CA LEU A 662 26.41 13.93 19.21
C LEU A 662 26.18 12.85 20.26
N PHE A 663 26.80 11.68 20.06
CA PHE A 663 26.63 10.55 20.98
C PHE A 663 27.12 10.89 22.38
N ASN A 664 28.32 11.53 22.50
CA ASN A 664 28.88 11.94 23.79
C ASN A 664 28.04 13.02 24.49
N ASN A 665 27.66 14.07 23.78
CA ASN A 665 26.89 15.18 24.38
C ASN A 665 25.44 14.76 24.77
N PHE A 666 24.87 13.82 24.05
CA PHE A 666 23.52 13.31 24.35
C PHE A 666 23.52 12.07 25.23
N GLY A 667 24.69 11.61 25.68
CA GLY A 667 24.81 10.50 26.63
C GLY A 667 24.49 9.12 26.06
N ILE A 668 24.51 8.96 24.74
CA ILE A 668 24.32 7.65 24.08
C ILE A 668 25.69 6.93 24.06
N THR A 669 26.13 6.46 25.23
CA THR A 669 27.48 5.91 25.40
C THR A 669 27.50 4.65 26.26
N ALA A 670 28.58 3.87 26.17
CA ALA A 670 28.80 2.71 27.01
C ALA A 670 28.94 3.08 28.51
N GLU A 671 29.56 4.22 28.80
CA GLU A 671 29.71 4.75 30.17
C GLU A 671 28.36 5.08 30.79
N SER A 672 27.44 5.68 30.04
CA SER A 672 26.08 5.95 30.49
C SER A 672 25.33 4.66 30.87
N LEU A 673 25.51 3.58 30.07
CA LEU A 673 24.98 2.25 30.38
C LEU A 673 25.57 1.68 31.68
N VAL A 674 26.92 1.77 31.83
CA VAL A 674 27.61 1.29 33.04
C VAL A 674 27.06 2.00 34.28
N LEU A 675 26.97 3.34 34.26
CA LEU A 675 26.44 4.12 35.36
C LEU A 675 24.96 3.77 35.67
N ALA A 676 24.16 3.57 34.63
CA ALA A 676 22.77 3.19 34.77
C ALA A 676 22.60 1.82 35.44
N VAL A 677 23.39 0.82 35.03
CA VAL A 677 23.40 -0.52 35.62
C VAL A 677 23.87 -0.46 37.07
N GLN A 678 24.98 0.21 37.36
CA GLN A 678 25.53 0.35 38.71
C GLN A 678 24.54 1.03 39.70
N ASP A 679 23.78 2.02 39.23
CA ASP A 679 22.74 2.64 40.07
C ASP A 679 21.57 1.72 40.38
N LEU A 680 21.18 0.85 39.43
CA LEU A 680 20.11 -0.15 39.64
C LEU A 680 20.50 -1.28 40.59
N ILE A 681 21.75 -1.73 40.53
CA ILE A 681 22.25 -2.83 41.39
C ILE A 681 22.48 -2.36 42.83
N LYS A 682 22.83 -1.08 43.04
CA LYS A 682 22.99 -0.51 44.40
C LYS A 682 21.69 -0.30 45.16
N ARG A 683 20.58 -0.33 44.49
CA ARG A 683 19.22 -0.23 45.08
C ARG A 683 18.72 -1.60 45.53
#